data_b93b32eebaf60744a59c5a0b47aa6c45
#
_entry.id   b93b32eebaf60744a59c5a0b47aa6c45
#
_cell.length_a   1.000
_cell.length_b   1.000
_cell.length_c   1.000
_cell.angle_alpha   90.00
_cell.angle_beta   90.00
_cell.angle_gamma   90.00
#
_symmetry.space_group_name_H-M   'P 1'
#
loop_
_entity.id
_entity.type
_entity.pdbx_description
1 polymer ?
#
loop_
_entity_poly.entity_id
_entity_poly.type
_entity_poly.pdbx_seq_one_letter_code
_entity_poly.pdbx_strand_id
1 'polypeptide(L)'
;MQLEDFSQYTRNCFNGEPASCSCACPFGLDVRGFAEKCANGRWNAAWKAYRTAAVFPAVVAALCPAPCREHCQRAELGGAIDLPGLEAASIRFAKNKKADSFNIPPKDKKVAVVGAGPAGLSAALQLALKKYIVTVFEREDRWGGSLRTHPRFPEFDEEFRFQFTAVKPGFLEFVWGREIREPGELADYAAVYLATGKNGAAWEGDRFYVGGEAAGRSLIEGIAMGPQAAKAIEAFLMTGRREEIQDPRHENPCERYLPHPGAEAEAPADPETEEGAKAEAARCLQCDCSACLDGCEMLKKYRKKPHGIARETFADSAAAPPIATQSIVRQTYSCTNCGLCKEVCPEHADLGAVFMLSRSDRFRRNTGPRAFHDHWLKELDLASGEASLCLPPPGKQTCAYAFFPGCRLGMDAPEQVKEAFRFLTELKPGDMGLMLGCCGVPALWAGDLDRLEAVKTKLRQEWESLGKPVLVFACATCERTFADALPEIPQVSLYALMAEAGLKPKENPFPQAAVFDPCAARAFTGMKTAVRELARRAGAELEEIEGPNRCCGFGGHIRIPNPEMYREIGENSAALSDKPYLVYCANCLEVFRERGKDAAHILDLYFPGGQEKTATILEKHENALRLKQSLMKEIWNMDFAPERRPWDGLRLTLEEGIEEKLENCFISLRDLQEAIWTAETGGDKLISDEGWSLASLVKPVVTYWVQYKPTPGGGAEDYTVCAAYSHRMKWERTI
;
A
#
# COMPACT_ATOMS: atom_id res chain seq x y z
N MET A 1 -17.46 11.21 -4.63
CA MET A 1 -16.87 9.85 -4.57
C MET A 1 -17.50 9.08 -3.43
N GLN A 2 -17.64 7.77 -3.58
CA GLN A 2 -18.19 6.87 -2.57
C GLN A 2 -17.08 6.00 -1.99
N LEU A 3 -17.36 5.26 -0.90
CA LEU A 3 -16.38 4.37 -0.29
C LEU A 3 -15.94 3.26 -1.26
N GLU A 4 -16.84 2.80 -2.11
CA GLU A 4 -16.61 1.79 -3.15
C GLU A 4 -15.51 2.20 -4.12
N ASP A 5 -15.42 3.49 -4.46
CA ASP A 5 -14.39 4.01 -5.37
C ASP A 5 -12.97 3.77 -4.83
N PHE A 6 -12.81 3.79 -3.50
CA PHE A 6 -11.53 3.53 -2.83
C PHE A 6 -11.35 2.05 -2.49
N SER A 7 -12.40 1.39 -1.97
CA SER A 7 -12.33 0.02 -1.49
C SER A 7 -12.20 -1.02 -2.58
N GLN A 8 -12.58 -0.72 -3.83
CA GLN A 8 -12.38 -1.61 -4.97
C GLN A 8 -10.91 -2.03 -5.16
N TYR A 9 -9.96 -1.15 -4.85
CA TYR A 9 -8.52 -1.42 -4.98
C TYR A 9 -7.95 -2.31 -3.87
N THR A 10 -8.70 -2.51 -2.80
CA THR A 10 -8.30 -3.34 -1.65
C THR A 10 -9.28 -4.46 -1.35
N ARG A 11 -10.32 -4.65 -2.18
CA ARG A 11 -11.43 -5.59 -1.92
C ARG A 11 -10.96 -7.00 -1.60
N ASN A 12 -9.98 -7.49 -2.34
CA ASN A 12 -9.46 -8.84 -2.20
C ASN A 12 -8.30 -8.95 -1.19
N CYS A 13 -7.97 -7.87 -0.49
CA CYS A 13 -6.92 -7.89 0.52
C CYS A 13 -7.36 -8.71 1.73
N PHE A 14 -6.59 -9.70 2.10
CA PHE A 14 -6.84 -10.57 3.26
C PHE A 14 -5.92 -10.25 4.47
N ASN A 15 -5.25 -9.10 4.49
CA ASN A 15 -4.53 -8.64 5.67
C ASN A 15 -5.49 -8.42 6.83
N GLY A 16 -5.26 -9.11 7.95
CA GLY A 16 -6.11 -9.10 9.13
C GLY A 16 -7.23 -10.13 9.13
N GLU A 17 -7.40 -10.90 8.05
CA GLU A 17 -8.29 -12.06 8.04
C GLU A 17 -7.79 -13.13 9.03
N PRO A 18 -8.67 -14.00 9.56
CA PRO A 18 -8.27 -15.08 10.43
C PRO A 18 -7.23 -16.00 9.76
N ALA A 19 -6.29 -16.53 10.54
CA ALA A 19 -5.32 -17.52 10.03
C ALA A 19 -6.02 -18.83 9.63
N SER A 20 -5.40 -19.64 8.73
CA SER A 20 -5.95 -20.92 8.27
C SER A 20 -6.36 -21.83 9.41
N CYS A 21 -5.55 -21.94 10.46
CA CYS A 21 -5.88 -22.70 11.67
C CYS A 21 -7.10 -22.13 12.42
N SER A 22 -7.32 -20.83 12.41
CA SER A 22 -8.53 -20.21 13.00
C SER A 22 -9.76 -20.46 12.13
N CYS A 23 -9.61 -20.42 10.81
CA CYS A 23 -10.70 -20.72 9.87
C CYS A 23 -11.16 -22.18 9.92
N ALA A 24 -10.24 -23.10 10.16
CA ALA A 24 -10.53 -24.52 10.34
C ALA A 24 -11.12 -24.85 11.73
N CYS A 25 -11.00 -23.94 12.70
CA CYS A 25 -11.48 -24.18 14.07
C CYS A 25 -13.01 -24.16 14.14
N PRO A 26 -13.67 -25.22 14.64
CA PRO A 26 -15.12 -25.25 14.77
C PRO A 26 -15.68 -24.15 15.70
N PHE A 27 -14.85 -23.64 16.58
CA PHE A 27 -15.22 -22.59 17.54
C PHE A 27 -14.88 -21.18 17.04
N GLY A 28 -14.19 -21.06 15.89
CA GLY A 28 -13.69 -19.76 15.38
C GLY A 28 -12.71 -19.09 16.36
N LEU A 29 -11.89 -19.87 17.06
CA LEU A 29 -10.88 -19.34 17.99
C LEU A 29 -9.87 -18.47 17.21
N ASP A 30 -9.62 -17.25 17.67
CA ASP A 30 -8.47 -16.46 17.21
C ASP A 30 -7.17 -17.09 17.73
N VAL A 31 -6.67 -18.06 16.96
CA VAL A 31 -5.47 -18.85 17.32
C VAL A 31 -4.24 -17.97 17.46
N ARG A 32 -4.07 -16.95 16.62
CA ARG A 32 -2.94 -16.02 16.70
C ARG A 32 -2.95 -15.26 18.02
N GLY A 33 -4.07 -14.60 18.31
CA GLY A 33 -4.21 -13.84 19.54
C GLY A 33 -4.20 -14.73 20.79
N PHE A 34 -4.63 -16.00 20.70
CA PHE A 34 -4.50 -16.96 21.77
C PHE A 34 -3.04 -17.37 22.01
N ALA A 35 -2.31 -17.77 20.96
CA ALA A 35 -0.91 -18.13 21.03
C ALA A 35 -0.03 -16.96 21.53
N GLU A 36 -0.28 -15.74 21.05
CA GLU A 36 0.41 -14.55 21.56
C GLU A 36 0.25 -14.36 23.07
N LYS A 37 -0.96 -14.58 23.61
CA LYS A 37 -1.20 -14.47 25.04
C LYS A 37 -0.46 -15.56 25.81
N CYS A 38 -0.42 -16.80 25.30
CA CYS A 38 0.34 -17.91 25.89
C CYS A 38 1.85 -17.62 25.88
N ALA A 39 2.42 -17.21 24.76
CA ALA A 39 3.83 -16.86 24.61
C ALA A 39 4.28 -15.78 25.61
N ASN A 40 3.42 -14.82 25.88
CA ASN A 40 3.66 -13.75 26.85
C ASN A 40 3.31 -14.11 28.31
N GLY A 41 2.94 -15.37 28.61
CA GLY A 41 2.56 -15.81 29.94
C GLY A 41 1.28 -15.17 30.49
N ARG A 42 0.42 -14.59 29.60
CA ARG A 42 -0.83 -13.94 29.97
C ARG A 42 -1.95 -14.96 30.13
N TRP A 43 -1.75 -15.96 31.00
CA TRP A 43 -2.60 -17.15 31.14
C TRP A 43 -4.07 -16.84 31.42
N ASN A 44 -4.36 -15.86 32.29
CA ASN A 44 -5.75 -15.45 32.55
C ASN A 44 -6.44 -14.91 31.30
N ALA A 45 -5.72 -14.16 30.45
CA ALA A 45 -6.24 -13.63 29.20
C ALA A 45 -6.36 -14.72 28.12
N ALA A 46 -5.41 -15.65 28.05
CA ALA A 46 -5.43 -16.80 27.16
C ALA A 46 -6.64 -17.71 27.50
N TRP A 47 -6.79 -18.08 28.77
CA TRP A 47 -7.94 -18.87 29.25
C TRP A 47 -9.26 -18.18 28.94
N LYS A 48 -9.38 -16.87 29.20
CA LYS A 48 -10.58 -16.11 28.86
C LYS A 48 -10.92 -16.18 27.37
N ALA A 49 -9.93 -15.97 26.49
CA ALA A 49 -10.11 -16.05 25.04
C ALA A 49 -10.57 -17.46 24.62
N TYR A 50 -9.90 -18.49 25.11
CA TYR A 50 -10.23 -19.88 24.82
C TYR A 50 -11.62 -20.25 25.32
N ARG A 51 -11.98 -19.94 26.58
CA ARG A 51 -13.27 -20.22 27.17
C ARG A 51 -14.42 -19.51 26.43
N THR A 52 -14.21 -18.27 26.02
CA THR A 52 -15.21 -17.51 25.25
C THR A 52 -15.55 -18.20 23.92
N ALA A 53 -14.56 -18.82 23.28
CA ALA A 53 -14.76 -19.60 22.06
C ALA A 53 -15.32 -21.02 22.36
N ALA A 54 -14.64 -21.79 23.22
CA ALA A 54 -14.87 -23.22 23.43
C ALA A 54 -16.10 -23.58 24.27
N VAL A 55 -16.70 -22.61 24.98
CA VAL A 55 -17.85 -22.77 25.90
C VAL A 55 -17.55 -23.69 27.10
N PHE A 56 -17.07 -24.88 26.84
CA PHE A 56 -16.65 -25.89 27.83
C PHE A 56 -15.18 -26.25 27.65
N PRO A 57 -14.23 -25.41 28.09
CA PRO A 57 -12.79 -25.55 27.82
C PRO A 57 -12.22 -26.92 28.15
N ALA A 58 -12.54 -27.50 29.32
CA ALA A 58 -12.00 -28.81 29.73
C ALA A 58 -12.49 -29.96 28.83
N VAL A 59 -13.74 -29.90 28.36
CA VAL A 59 -14.29 -30.90 27.43
C VAL A 59 -13.60 -30.78 26.06
N VAL A 60 -13.46 -29.55 25.57
CA VAL A 60 -12.90 -29.28 24.24
C VAL A 60 -11.41 -29.62 24.21
N ALA A 61 -10.60 -29.17 25.17
CA ALA A 61 -9.19 -29.51 25.27
C ALA A 61 -8.93 -31.05 25.37
N ALA A 62 -9.88 -31.79 25.93
CA ALA A 62 -9.75 -33.23 26.04
C ALA A 62 -10.16 -34.02 24.80
N LEU A 63 -11.12 -33.51 24.01
CA LEU A 63 -11.82 -34.29 22.98
C LEU A 63 -11.76 -33.71 21.58
N CYS A 64 -11.22 -32.51 21.41
CA CYS A 64 -11.11 -31.88 20.10
C CYS A 64 -10.10 -32.64 19.23
N PRO A 65 -10.46 -33.05 18.00
CA PRO A 65 -9.51 -33.68 17.07
C PRO A 65 -8.47 -32.70 16.52
N ALA A 66 -8.52 -31.42 16.88
CA ALA A 66 -7.60 -30.35 16.52
C ALA A 66 -7.41 -30.18 15.01
N PRO A 67 -8.46 -29.94 14.20
CA PRO A 67 -8.33 -29.74 12.76
C PRO A 67 -7.43 -28.54 12.41
N CYS A 68 -7.29 -27.60 13.33
CA CYS A 68 -6.37 -26.47 13.19
C CYS A 68 -4.90 -26.86 12.98
N ARG A 69 -4.46 -28.05 13.44
CA ARG A 69 -3.08 -28.53 13.24
C ARG A 69 -2.81 -28.89 11.77
N GLU A 70 -3.81 -29.45 11.08
CA GLU A 70 -3.69 -29.81 9.65
C GLU A 70 -3.54 -28.57 8.77
N HIS A 71 -4.07 -27.42 9.23
CA HIS A 71 -4.00 -26.12 8.55
C HIS A 71 -2.91 -25.20 9.14
N CYS A 72 -2.00 -25.71 9.95
CA CYS A 72 -0.92 -24.93 10.54
C CYS A 72 0.26 -24.83 9.59
N GLN A 73 0.57 -23.62 9.09
CA GLN A 73 1.71 -23.39 8.20
C GLN A 73 3.07 -23.71 8.84
N ARG A 74 3.15 -23.75 10.18
CA ARG A 74 4.35 -24.21 10.89
C ARG A 74 4.64 -25.70 10.69
N ALA A 75 3.67 -26.48 10.23
CA ALA A 75 3.82 -27.93 10.06
C ALA A 75 5.06 -28.31 9.20
N GLU A 76 5.32 -27.54 8.15
CA GLU A 76 6.48 -27.75 7.25
C GLU A 76 7.80 -27.20 7.84
N LEU A 77 7.75 -26.45 8.93
CA LEU A 77 8.88 -25.77 9.56
C LEU A 77 9.15 -26.32 10.98
N GLY A 78 9.23 -27.64 11.11
CA GLY A 78 9.56 -28.32 12.38
C GLY A 78 8.35 -28.84 13.16
N GLY A 79 7.16 -28.88 12.54
CA GLY A 79 5.94 -29.45 13.14
C GLY A 79 4.90 -28.37 13.51
N ALA A 80 3.62 -28.72 13.35
CA ALA A 80 2.49 -27.87 13.71
C ALA A 80 2.53 -27.47 15.19
N ILE A 81 2.00 -26.29 15.51
CA ILE A 81 1.83 -25.85 16.91
C ILE A 81 0.92 -26.83 17.67
N ASP A 82 1.34 -27.23 18.85
CA ASP A 82 0.54 -28.06 19.73
C ASP A 82 -0.57 -27.23 20.44
N LEU A 83 -1.59 -26.87 19.66
CA LEU A 83 -2.72 -26.10 20.19
C LEU A 83 -3.47 -26.81 21.30
N PRO A 84 -3.77 -28.13 21.23
CA PRO A 84 -4.38 -28.84 22.37
C PRO A 84 -3.55 -28.74 23.65
N GLY A 85 -2.24 -28.87 23.56
CA GLY A 85 -1.34 -28.66 24.69
C GLY A 85 -1.39 -27.24 25.24
N LEU A 86 -1.44 -26.22 24.39
CA LEU A 86 -1.61 -24.83 24.81
C LEU A 86 -2.98 -24.55 25.41
N GLU A 87 -4.04 -25.15 24.90
CA GLU A 87 -5.40 -25.07 25.47
C GLU A 87 -5.40 -25.65 26.90
N ALA A 88 -4.84 -26.85 27.11
CA ALA A 88 -4.66 -27.45 28.42
C ALA A 88 -3.78 -26.60 29.35
N ALA A 89 -2.67 -26.06 28.85
CA ALA A 89 -1.79 -25.14 29.58
C ALA A 89 -2.55 -23.87 30.03
N SER A 90 -3.38 -23.29 29.15
CA SER A 90 -4.19 -22.12 29.50
C SER A 90 -5.16 -22.41 30.66
N ILE A 91 -5.73 -23.63 30.70
CA ILE A 91 -6.59 -24.08 31.82
C ILE A 91 -5.73 -24.28 33.08
N ARG A 92 -4.54 -24.88 32.94
CA ARG A 92 -3.67 -25.24 34.07
C ARG A 92 -3.08 -23.98 34.75
N PHE A 93 -2.54 -23.06 33.99
CA PHE A 93 -1.75 -21.92 34.52
C PHE A 93 -2.60 -20.67 34.80
N ALA A 94 -3.84 -20.58 34.33
CA ALA A 94 -4.72 -19.48 34.69
C ALA A 94 -5.10 -19.51 36.19
N LYS A 95 -4.77 -18.43 36.90
CA LYS A 95 -5.01 -18.32 38.36
C LYS A 95 -6.38 -17.70 38.69
N ASN A 96 -6.92 -16.86 37.79
CA ASN A 96 -8.17 -16.15 38.01
C ASN A 96 -9.21 -16.60 36.99
N LYS A 97 -9.87 -17.74 37.27
CA LYS A 97 -10.92 -18.31 36.45
C LYS A 97 -12.27 -17.84 36.93
N LYS A 98 -13.01 -17.12 36.08
CA LYS A 98 -14.40 -16.69 36.38
C LYS A 98 -15.29 -17.06 35.19
N ALA A 99 -16.46 -17.58 35.48
CA ALA A 99 -17.49 -17.78 34.45
C ALA A 99 -18.00 -16.42 33.91
N ASP A 100 -18.38 -16.35 32.62
CA ASP A 100 -18.86 -15.10 32.04
C ASP A 100 -20.23 -14.72 32.58
N SER A 101 -20.39 -13.43 32.89
CA SER A 101 -21.69 -12.86 33.20
C SER A 101 -21.89 -11.57 32.45
N PHE A 102 -23.07 -11.36 31.88
CA PHE A 102 -23.40 -10.15 31.15
C PHE A 102 -24.43 -9.33 31.96
N ASN A 103 -24.15 -8.03 32.07
CA ASN A 103 -25.09 -7.10 32.70
C ASN A 103 -26.00 -6.47 31.62
N ILE A 104 -26.92 -7.28 31.12
CA ILE A 104 -27.92 -6.91 30.11
C ILE A 104 -29.33 -7.07 30.71
N PRO A 105 -30.33 -6.33 30.16
CA PRO A 105 -31.73 -6.48 30.62
C PRO A 105 -32.28 -7.88 30.40
N PRO A 106 -33.19 -8.36 31.28
CA PRO A 106 -33.97 -9.58 31.07
C PRO A 106 -34.77 -9.52 29.77
N LYS A 107 -34.98 -10.68 29.16
CA LYS A 107 -35.81 -10.85 27.97
C LYS A 107 -36.98 -11.79 28.32
N ASP A 108 -38.21 -11.34 28.07
CA ASP A 108 -39.45 -12.06 28.47
C ASP A 108 -39.80 -13.19 27.49
N LYS A 109 -38.86 -13.68 26.70
CA LYS A 109 -39.08 -14.77 25.75
C LYS A 109 -38.64 -16.12 26.36
N LYS A 110 -39.50 -17.11 26.25
CA LYS A 110 -39.20 -18.48 26.67
C LYS A 110 -38.61 -19.28 25.51
N VAL A 111 -37.53 -20.01 25.77
CA VAL A 111 -36.87 -20.89 24.80
C VAL A 111 -36.76 -22.27 25.40
N ALA A 112 -37.18 -23.30 24.64
CA ALA A 112 -36.98 -24.69 25.04
C ALA A 112 -35.70 -25.27 24.42
N VAL A 113 -34.97 -26.06 25.19
CA VAL A 113 -33.85 -26.89 24.70
C VAL A 113 -34.23 -28.34 25.00
N VAL A 114 -34.25 -29.19 23.99
CA VAL A 114 -34.60 -30.60 24.14
C VAL A 114 -33.33 -31.44 24.03
N GLY A 115 -32.91 -32.02 25.15
CA GLY A 115 -31.67 -32.76 25.32
C GLY A 115 -30.63 -32.00 26.11
N ALA A 116 -30.17 -32.56 27.25
CA ALA A 116 -29.10 -32.04 28.10
C ALA A 116 -27.73 -32.69 27.77
N GLY A 117 -27.50 -33.07 26.53
CA GLY A 117 -26.17 -33.43 26.02
C GLY A 117 -25.31 -32.20 25.78
N PRO A 118 -24.02 -32.36 25.38
CA PRO A 118 -23.08 -31.26 25.25
C PRO A 118 -23.57 -30.14 24.33
N ALA A 119 -24.21 -30.45 23.20
CA ALA A 119 -24.76 -29.48 22.26
C ALA A 119 -25.93 -28.69 22.88
N GLY A 120 -26.86 -29.36 23.56
CA GLY A 120 -27.99 -28.71 24.24
C GLY A 120 -27.53 -27.85 25.40
N LEU A 121 -26.58 -28.32 26.21
CA LEU A 121 -25.98 -27.54 27.30
C LEU A 121 -25.29 -26.29 26.80
N SER A 122 -24.55 -26.38 25.66
CA SER A 122 -23.87 -25.24 25.06
C SER A 122 -24.86 -24.16 24.61
N ALA A 123 -25.93 -24.53 23.92
CA ALA A 123 -26.97 -23.59 23.49
C ALA A 123 -27.75 -23.01 24.70
N ALA A 124 -28.11 -23.85 25.68
CA ALA A 124 -28.82 -23.41 26.87
C ALA A 124 -28.02 -22.40 27.69
N LEU A 125 -26.73 -22.64 27.89
CA LEU A 125 -25.82 -21.70 28.57
C LEU A 125 -25.81 -20.36 27.87
N GLN A 126 -25.59 -20.33 26.55
CA GLN A 126 -25.49 -19.09 25.78
C GLN A 126 -26.81 -18.30 25.79
N LEU A 127 -27.96 -18.98 25.65
CA LEU A 127 -29.27 -18.33 25.71
C LEU A 127 -29.55 -17.76 27.10
N ALA A 128 -29.26 -18.54 28.17
CA ALA A 128 -29.47 -18.10 29.54
C ALA A 128 -28.56 -16.94 29.95
N LEU A 129 -27.28 -16.91 29.47
CA LEU A 129 -26.38 -15.76 29.61
C LEU A 129 -26.90 -14.50 28.91
N LYS A 130 -27.61 -14.67 27.80
CA LYS A 130 -28.31 -13.59 27.08
C LYS A 130 -29.64 -13.17 27.72
N LYS A 131 -29.99 -13.77 28.91
CA LYS A 131 -31.17 -13.44 29.69
C LYS A 131 -32.51 -13.86 29.07
N TYR A 132 -32.51 -14.88 28.20
CA TYR A 132 -33.72 -15.60 27.83
C TYR A 132 -34.14 -16.56 28.97
N ILE A 133 -35.44 -16.85 29.09
CA ILE A 133 -35.94 -17.85 30.03
C ILE A 133 -35.83 -19.21 29.35
N VAL A 134 -34.86 -20.02 29.75
CA VAL A 134 -34.52 -21.28 29.09
C VAL A 134 -34.99 -22.44 29.93
N THR A 135 -35.76 -23.38 29.35
CA THR A 135 -36.10 -24.64 29.95
C THR A 135 -35.43 -25.76 29.17
N VAL A 136 -34.61 -26.56 29.86
CA VAL A 136 -33.93 -27.73 29.26
C VAL A 136 -34.72 -29.00 29.67
N PHE A 137 -35.24 -29.71 28.68
CA PHE A 137 -35.92 -30.98 28.85
C PHE A 137 -34.94 -32.13 28.60
N GLU A 138 -34.82 -33.04 29.55
CA GLU A 138 -33.97 -34.21 29.43
C GLU A 138 -34.72 -35.47 29.88
N ARG A 139 -34.68 -36.52 29.07
CA ARG A 139 -35.35 -37.80 29.35
C ARG A 139 -34.71 -38.58 30.49
N GLU A 140 -33.44 -38.36 30.73
CA GLU A 140 -32.67 -38.97 31.80
C GLU A 140 -32.72 -38.11 33.07
N ASP A 141 -32.12 -38.63 34.16
CA ASP A 141 -32.12 -37.99 35.48
C ASP A 141 -31.03 -36.93 35.68
N ARG A 142 -30.17 -36.75 34.68
CA ARG A 142 -29.05 -35.82 34.74
C ARG A 142 -28.51 -35.45 33.32
N TRP A 143 -27.71 -34.40 33.26
CA TRP A 143 -27.05 -33.95 32.03
C TRP A 143 -25.87 -34.82 31.60
N GLY A 144 -25.24 -34.45 30.45
CA GLY A 144 -24.02 -35.03 29.94
C GLY A 144 -24.18 -35.87 28.67
N GLY A 145 -25.39 -36.40 28.42
CA GLY A 145 -25.65 -37.20 27.20
C GLY A 145 -24.62 -38.32 26.98
N SER A 146 -24.04 -38.40 25.80
CA SER A 146 -23.04 -39.42 25.44
C SER A 146 -21.73 -39.32 26.25
N LEU A 147 -21.41 -38.15 26.84
CA LEU A 147 -20.20 -37.99 27.67
C LEU A 147 -20.27 -38.75 29.00
N ARG A 148 -21.43 -39.15 29.47
CA ARG A 148 -21.58 -39.86 30.77
C ARG A 148 -20.81 -41.17 30.86
N THR A 149 -20.55 -41.82 29.74
CA THR A 149 -19.78 -43.07 29.67
C THR A 149 -18.26 -42.83 29.51
N HIS A 150 -17.83 -41.56 29.33
CA HIS A 150 -16.43 -41.24 29.19
C HIS A 150 -15.69 -41.30 30.53
N PRO A 151 -14.46 -41.88 30.60
CA PRO A 151 -13.70 -42.02 31.87
C PRO A 151 -13.45 -40.67 32.58
N ARG A 152 -13.33 -39.57 31.86
CA ARG A 152 -13.14 -38.21 32.38
C ARG A 152 -14.45 -37.46 32.66
N PHE A 153 -15.58 -38.12 32.66
CA PHE A 153 -16.87 -37.44 32.88
C PHE A 153 -16.93 -36.67 34.22
N PRO A 154 -16.34 -37.10 35.34
CA PRO A 154 -16.33 -36.30 36.56
C PRO A 154 -15.72 -34.90 36.35
N GLU A 155 -14.66 -34.77 35.56
CA GLU A 155 -14.05 -33.48 35.22
C GLU A 155 -14.97 -32.62 34.33
N PHE A 156 -15.67 -33.26 33.39
CA PHE A 156 -16.63 -32.60 32.53
C PHE A 156 -17.88 -32.13 33.29
N ASP A 157 -18.33 -32.89 34.27
CA ASP A 157 -19.43 -32.50 35.15
C ASP A 157 -19.05 -31.27 35.98
N GLU A 158 -17.84 -31.21 36.53
CA GLU A 158 -17.32 -30.03 37.24
C GLU A 158 -17.27 -28.82 36.33
N GLU A 159 -16.83 -28.99 35.09
CA GLU A 159 -16.79 -27.92 34.07
C GLU A 159 -18.19 -27.38 33.78
N PHE A 160 -19.17 -28.25 33.56
CA PHE A 160 -20.55 -27.84 33.34
C PHE A 160 -21.08 -27.05 34.54
N ARG A 161 -20.93 -27.57 35.77
CA ARG A 161 -21.33 -26.88 37.00
C ARG A 161 -20.68 -25.50 37.09
N PHE A 162 -19.38 -25.42 36.85
CA PHE A 162 -18.64 -24.15 36.89
C PHE A 162 -19.21 -23.15 35.91
N GLN A 163 -19.43 -23.53 34.65
CA GLN A 163 -19.90 -22.59 33.62
C GLN A 163 -21.33 -22.10 33.93
N PHE A 164 -22.20 -22.98 34.43
CA PHE A 164 -23.57 -22.62 34.81
C PHE A 164 -23.66 -21.73 36.05
N THR A 165 -22.62 -21.60 36.87
CA THR A 165 -22.60 -20.60 37.97
C THR A 165 -22.76 -19.14 37.47
N ALA A 166 -22.47 -18.87 36.21
CA ALA A 166 -22.66 -17.56 35.61
C ALA A 166 -24.13 -17.21 35.33
N VAL A 167 -25.00 -18.21 35.27
CA VAL A 167 -26.42 -18.01 34.98
C VAL A 167 -27.15 -17.55 36.24
N LYS A 168 -27.83 -16.39 36.15
CA LYS A 168 -28.60 -15.87 37.26
C LYS A 168 -29.86 -16.72 37.48
N PRO A 169 -30.31 -16.86 38.73
CA PRO A 169 -31.58 -17.57 39.06
C PRO A 169 -32.76 -17.02 38.22
N GLY A 170 -33.62 -17.95 37.79
CA GLY A 170 -34.81 -17.62 36.99
C GLY A 170 -34.61 -17.59 35.47
N PHE A 171 -33.35 -17.73 34.95
CA PHE A 171 -33.11 -17.78 33.52
C PHE A 171 -32.81 -19.19 32.98
N LEU A 172 -32.70 -20.19 33.83
CA LEU A 172 -32.45 -21.56 33.41
C LEU A 172 -33.14 -22.52 34.37
N GLU A 173 -33.88 -23.46 33.82
CA GLU A 173 -34.54 -24.56 34.53
C GLU A 173 -34.25 -25.88 33.81
N PHE A 174 -34.02 -26.95 34.56
CA PHE A 174 -33.87 -28.31 34.04
C PHE A 174 -35.08 -29.14 34.46
N VAL A 175 -35.70 -29.80 33.48
CA VAL A 175 -36.82 -30.73 33.68
C VAL A 175 -36.30 -32.13 33.34
N TRP A 176 -35.98 -32.88 34.40
CA TRP A 176 -35.42 -34.25 34.31
C TRP A 176 -36.49 -35.31 34.13
N GLY A 177 -36.13 -36.45 33.50
CA GLY A 177 -37.04 -37.60 33.34
C GLY A 177 -38.18 -37.34 32.35
N ARG A 178 -38.09 -36.27 31.56
CA ARG A 178 -39.13 -35.88 30.58
C ARG A 178 -38.63 -35.97 29.15
N GLU A 179 -39.20 -36.92 28.42
CA GLU A 179 -39.01 -37.03 26.98
C GLU A 179 -40.07 -36.20 26.24
N ILE A 180 -39.67 -35.30 25.36
CA ILE A 180 -40.57 -34.54 24.49
C ILE A 180 -40.67 -35.27 23.14
N ARG A 181 -41.88 -35.61 22.74
CA ARG A 181 -42.15 -36.46 21.58
C ARG A 181 -42.80 -35.74 20.42
N GLU A 182 -43.53 -34.66 20.70
CA GLU A 182 -44.25 -33.91 19.67
C GLU A 182 -44.17 -32.38 19.87
N PRO A 183 -44.22 -31.58 18.76
CA PRO A 183 -44.10 -30.12 18.81
C PRO A 183 -45.13 -29.42 19.67
N GLY A 184 -46.30 -30.01 19.84
CA GLY A 184 -47.42 -29.47 20.65
C GLY A 184 -47.10 -29.31 22.12
N GLU A 185 -46.23 -30.17 22.68
CA GLU A 185 -45.80 -30.08 24.08
C GLU A 185 -45.00 -28.80 24.40
N LEU A 186 -44.51 -28.13 23.38
CA LEU A 186 -43.68 -26.91 23.48
C LEU A 186 -44.37 -25.67 22.88
N ALA A 187 -45.73 -25.66 22.86
CA ALA A 187 -46.49 -24.56 22.28
C ALA A 187 -46.22 -23.20 22.96
N ASP A 188 -45.90 -23.20 24.26
CA ASP A 188 -45.64 -21.98 25.06
C ASP A 188 -44.24 -21.39 24.86
N TYR A 189 -43.38 -22.03 24.07
CA TYR A 189 -42.02 -21.55 23.82
C TYR A 189 -41.91 -20.83 22.50
N ALA A 190 -41.29 -19.65 22.50
CA ALA A 190 -41.14 -18.83 21.34
C ALA A 190 -40.11 -19.37 20.32
N ALA A 191 -39.14 -20.14 20.79
CA ALA A 191 -38.19 -20.90 19.97
C ALA A 191 -37.78 -22.21 20.68
N VAL A 192 -37.36 -23.19 19.90
CA VAL A 192 -36.97 -24.51 20.37
C VAL A 192 -35.64 -24.94 19.72
N TYR A 193 -34.70 -25.42 20.55
CA TYR A 193 -33.46 -26.03 20.07
C TYR A 193 -33.48 -27.54 20.35
N LEU A 194 -33.41 -28.34 19.28
CA LEU A 194 -33.45 -29.82 19.35
C LEU A 194 -32.01 -30.36 19.32
N ALA A 195 -31.56 -30.93 20.43
CA ALA A 195 -30.23 -31.55 20.61
C ALA A 195 -30.37 -32.99 21.12
N THR A 196 -31.24 -33.77 20.50
CA THR A 196 -31.75 -35.06 20.94
C THR A 196 -30.87 -36.28 20.61
N GLY A 197 -29.63 -36.04 20.03
CA GLY A 197 -28.71 -37.10 19.64
C GLY A 197 -29.03 -37.72 18.28
N LYS A 198 -28.33 -38.82 17.89
CA LYS A 198 -28.37 -39.41 16.55
C LYS A 198 -29.74 -39.80 16.03
N ASN A 199 -30.64 -40.21 16.89
CA ASN A 199 -31.97 -40.70 16.53
C ASN A 199 -33.07 -39.68 16.86
N GLY A 200 -32.71 -38.42 17.03
CA GLY A 200 -33.63 -37.37 17.40
C GLY A 200 -34.49 -36.89 16.26
N ALA A 201 -35.71 -36.45 16.58
CA ALA A 201 -36.65 -35.90 15.62
C ALA A 201 -36.18 -34.48 15.20
N ALA A 202 -36.23 -34.19 13.88
CA ALA A 202 -36.22 -32.83 13.35
C ALA A 202 -37.70 -32.44 13.12
N TRP A 203 -38.09 -31.26 13.60
CA TRP A 203 -39.45 -30.73 13.39
C TRP A 203 -39.45 -29.56 12.43
N GLU A 204 -40.49 -29.45 11.62
CA GLU A 204 -40.65 -28.39 10.67
C GLU A 204 -41.24 -27.11 11.31
N GLY A 205 -40.83 -25.97 10.83
CA GLY A 205 -41.32 -24.66 11.25
C GLY A 205 -40.20 -23.69 11.68
N ASP A 206 -40.43 -22.40 11.53
CA ASP A 206 -39.40 -21.35 11.72
C ASP A 206 -38.84 -21.26 13.14
N ARG A 207 -39.57 -21.67 14.14
CA ARG A 207 -39.14 -21.64 15.53
C ARG A 207 -38.30 -22.83 15.99
N PHE A 208 -38.14 -23.89 15.15
CA PHE A 208 -37.39 -25.09 15.48
C PHE A 208 -36.00 -25.08 14.88
N TYR A 209 -35.00 -25.24 15.72
CA TYR A 209 -33.60 -25.33 15.36
C TYR A 209 -33.06 -26.69 15.77
N VAL A 210 -32.24 -27.29 14.90
CA VAL A 210 -31.66 -28.63 15.15
C VAL A 210 -30.16 -28.51 15.28
N GLY A 211 -29.55 -29.16 16.25
CA GLY A 211 -28.11 -29.14 16.45
C GLY A 211 -27.52 -30.44 17.02
N GLY A 212 -26.19 -30.46 17.12
CA GLY A 212 -25.47 -31.64 17.58
C GLY A 212 -25.61 -32.83 16.65
N GLU A 213 -25.60 -34.04 17.17
CA GLU A 213 -25.69 -35.26 16.37
C GLU A 213 -27.02 -35.41 15.61
N ALA A 214 -28.11 -34.77 16.09
CA ALA A 214 -29.37 -34.69 15.35
C ALA A 214 -29.25 -33.93 14.03
N ALA A 215 -28.30 -33.01 13.95
CA ALA A 215 -27.94 -32.28 12.72
C ALA A 215 -26.74 -32.91 11.96
N GLY A 216 -26.35 -34.15 12.28
CA GLY A 216 -25.22 -34.84 11.65
C GLY A 216 -23.84 -34.30 12.06
N ARG A 217 -23.72 -33.58 13.18
CA ARG A 217 -22.48 -33.00 13.66
C ARG A 217 -21.79 -33.88 14.70
N SER A 218 -20.45 -33.88 14.71
CA SER A 218 -19.69 -34.52 15.79
C SER A 218 -19.98 -33.86 17.15
N LEU A 219 -19.54 -34.50 18.24
CA LEU A 219 -19.70 -33.97 19.60
C LEU A 219 -19.10 -32.56 19.73
N ILE A 220 -17.88 -32.37 19.23
CA ILE A 220 -17.14 -31.06 19.27
C ILE A 220 -17.86 -30.03 18.45
N GLU A 221 -18.25 -30.35 17.23
CA GLU A 221 -19.04 -29.45 16.40
C GLU A 221 -20.38 -29.10 16.99
N GLY A 222 -21.01 -30.06 17.67
CA GLY A 222 -22.26 -29.83 18.40
C GLY A 222 -22.12 -28.78 19.52
N ILE A 223 -21.02 -28.83 20.28
CA ILE A 223 -20.71 -27.80 21.29
C ILE A 223 -20.48 -26.45 20.60
N ALA A 224 -19.75 -26.44 19.52
CA ALA A 224 -19.43 -25.19 18.76
C ALA A 224 -20.68 -24.55 18.14
N MET A 225 -21.66 -25.35 17.75
CA MET A 225 -22.94 -24.85 17.22
C MET A 225 -23.83 -24.18 18.26
N GLY A 226 -23.66 -24.45 19.56
CA GLY A 226 -24.49 -23.87 20.61
C GLY A 226 -24.51 -22.32 20.60
N PRO A 227 -23.38 -21.64 20.62
CA PRO A 227 -23.32 -20.19 20.49
C PRO A 227 -23.93 -19.65 19.17
N GLN A 228 -23.77 -20.37 18.06
CA GLN A 228 -24.31 -19.98 16.76
C GLN A 228 -25.85 -20.17 16.73
N ALA A 229 -26.34 -21.26 17.30
CA ALA A 229 -27.77 -21.48 17.49
C ALA A 229 -28.41 -20.39 18.38
N ALA A 230 -27.72 -20.00 19.46
CA ALA A 230 -28.20 -18.95 20.33
C ALA A 230 -28.25 -17.57 19.61
N LYS A 231 -27.35 -17.30 18.64
CA LYS A 231 -27.42 -16.12 17.80
C LYS A 231 -28.57 -16.17 16.80
N ALA A 232 -28.76 -17.31 16.11
CA ALA A 232 -29.85 -17.49 15.14
C ALA A 232 -31.22 -17.41 15.82
N ILE A 233 -31.37 -18.04 16.97
CA ILE A 233 -32.58 -17.97 17.80
C ILE A 233 -32.86 -16.53 18.26
N GLU A 234 -31.83 -15.82 18.70
CA GLU A 234 -31.97 -14.41 19.12
C GLU A 234 -32.42 -13.54 17.95
N ALA A 235 -31.82 -13.69 16.77
CA ALA A 235 -32.20 -12.95 15.57
C ALA A 235 -33.68 -13.21 15.20
N PHE A 236 -34.11 -14.47 15.24
CA PHE A 236 -35.51 -14.86 15.04
C PHE A 236 -36.47 -14.23 16.07
N LEU A 237 -36.12 -14.29 17.34
CA LEU A 237 -36.96 -13.73 18.41
C LEU A 237 -37.04 -12.19 18.34
N MET A 238 -36.05 -11.51 17.75
CA MET A 238 -36.04 -10.06 17.57
C MET A 238 -36.73 -9.61 16.30
N THR A 239 -36.55 -10.34 15.20
CA THR A 239 -36.94 -9.87 13.85
C THR A 239 -38.16 -10.63 13.28
N GLY A 240 -38.50 -11.80 13.82
CA GLY A 240 -39.49 -12.74 13.27
C GLY A 240 -39.00 -13.48 12.02
N ARG A 241 -37.76 -13.28 11.59
CA ARG A 241 -37.18 -13.96 10.42
C ARG A 241 -36.23 -15.06 10.88
N ARG A 242 -36.40 -16.25 10.33
CA ARG A 242 -35.49 -17.37 10.59
C ARG A 242 -34.14 -17.11 9.92
N GLU A 243 -33.07 -17.23 10.70
CA GLU A 243 -31.71 -17.34 10.21
C GLU A 243 -31.17 -18.75 10.39
N GLU A 244 -30.36 -19.22 9.46
CA GLU A 244 -29.68 -20.51 9.57
C GLU A 244 -28.53 -20.44 10.59
N ILE A 245 -28.28 -21.57 11.27
CA ILE A 245 -27.14 -21.69 12.19
C ILE A 245 -25.84 -21.69 11.35
N GLN A 246 -25.05 -20.63 11.47
CA GLN A 246 -23.84 -20.48 10.70
C GLN A 246 -22.71 -21.37 11.23
N ASP A 247 -21.99 -22.03 10.33
CA ASP A 247 -20.73 -22.68 10.67
C ASP A 247 -19.63 -21.60 10.74
N PRO A 248 -18.87 -21.47 11.83
CA PRO A 248 -17.79 -20.47 11.91
C PRO A 248 -16.59 -20.81 11.02
N ARG A 249 -16.49 -22.06 10.54
CA ARG A 249 -15.44 -22.46 9.61
C ARG A 249 -15.70 -21.87 8.22
N HIS A 250 -14.64 -21.43 7.57
CA HIS A 250 -14.69 -20.89 6.21
C HIS A 250 -13.36 -21.11 5.48
N GLU A 251 -13.37 -21.01 4.16
CA GLU A 251 -12.14 -21.03 3.36
C GLU A 251 -11.27 -19.82 3.69
N ASN A 252 -9.97 -20.07 3.84
CA ASN A 252 -9.00 -18.99 4.09
C ASN A 252 -8.24 -18.63 2.82
N PRO A 253 -8.38 -17.40 2.30
CA PRO A 253 -7.56 -16.93 1.20
C PRO A 253 -6.06 -16.90 1.53
N CYS A 254 -5.66 -16.83 2.81
CA CYS A 254 -4.26 -16.86 3.23
C CYS A 254 -3.53 -18.18 2.96
N GLU A 255 -4.21 -19.29 2.67
CA GLU A 255 -3.57 -20.54 2.27
C GLU A 255 -2.75 -20.41 0.96
N ARG A 256 -3.07 -19.41 0.15
CA ARG A 256 -2.37 -19.11 -1.11
C ARG A 256 -1.05 -18.37 -0.92
N TYR A 257 -0.73 -17.96 0.30
CA TYR A 257 0.42 -17.14 0.60
C TYR A 257 1.17 -17.65 1.83
N LEU A 258 2.47 -17.96 1.68
CA LEU A 258 3.36 -18.26 2.80
C LEU A 258 3.91 -16.93 3.35
N PRO A 259 3.38 -16.41 4.48
CA PRO A 259 3.67 -15.06 4.92
C PRO A 259 5.04 -14.86 5.56
N HIS A 260 5.88 -15.89 5.61
CA HIS A 260 7.12 -15.86 6.38
C HIS A 260 8.32 -16.38 5.59
N PRO A 261 8.75 -15.67 4.52
CA PRO A 261 10.03 -15.98 3.89
C PRO A 261 11.15 -15.77 4.91
N GLY A 262 11.90 -16.86 5.19
CA GLY A 262 13.01 -16.85 6.16
C GLY A 262 12.68 -17.34 7.57
N ALA A 263 11.47 -17.86 7.83
CA ALA A 263 11.20 -18.58 9.08
C ALA A 263 11.97 -19.89 9.11
N GLU A 264 12.82 -20.08 10.12
CA GLU A 264 13.61 -21.28 10.30
C GLU A 264 12.79 -22.44 10.90
N ALA A 265 13.21 -23.66 10.62
CA ALA A 265 12.63 -24.84 11.23
C ALA A 265 12.97 -24.88 12.73
N GLU A 266 11.95 -25.10 13.57
CA GLU A 266 12.08 -25.09 15.03
C GLU A 266 11.29 -26.27 15.62
N ALA A 267 11.94 -27.04 16.47
CA ALA A 267 11.32 -28.21 17.09
C ALA A 267 10.21 -27.84 18.07
N PRO A 268 9.15 -28.67 18.22
CA PRO A 268 8.10 -28.47 19.24
C PRO A 268 8.67 -28.46 20.66
N ALA A 269 8.09 -27.62 21.50
CA ALA A 269 8.38 -27.58 22.94
C ALA A 269 7.28 -28.30 23.72
N ASP A 270 7.61 -28.79 24.91
CA ASP A 270 6.65 -29.53 25.75
C ASP A 270 5.74 -28.55 26.53
N PRO A 271 4.42 -28.47 26.23
CA PRO A 271 3.51 -27.55 26.86
C PRO A 271 3.06 -27.96 28.30
N GLU A 272 3.58 -29.06 28.84
CA GLU A 272 3.25 -29.51 30.22
C GLU A 272 3.80 -28.56 31.27
N THR A 273 4.91 -27.89 31.01
CA THR A 273 5.49 -26.87 31.91
C THR A 273 5.10 -25.46 31.45
N GLU A 274 5.15 -24.48 32.33
CA GLU A 274 4.82 -23.09 32.00
C GLU A 274 5.81 -22.52 30.96
N GLU A 275 7.09 -22.80 31.15
CA GLU A 275 8.17 -22.37 30.24
C GLU A 275 8.05 -23.06 28.87
N GLY A 276 7.79 -24.36 28.86
CA GLY A 276 7.60 -25.11 27.63
C GLY A 276 6.36 -24.66 26.86
N ALA A 277 5.26 -24.37 27.56
CA ALA A 277 4.06 -23.83 26.92
C ALA A 277 4.28 -22.42 26.31
N LYS A 278 5.07 -21.55 26.99
CA LYS A 278 5.47 -20.26 26.42
C LYS A 278 6.33 -20.46 25.17
N ALA A 279 7.31 -21.36 25.23
CA ALA A 279 8.19 -21.67 24.11
C ALA A 279 7.40 -22.25 22.93
N GLU A 280 6.47 -23.20 23.16
CA GLU A 280 5.64 -23.75 22.09
C GLU A 280 4.74 -22.67 21.46
N ALA A 281 4.15 -21.81 22.28
CA ALA A 281 3.33 -20.72 21.79
C ALA A 281 4.13 -19.68 20.98
N ALA A 282 5.40 -19.42 21.36
CA ALA A 282 6.29 -18.49 20.64
C ALA A 282 6.68 -19.00 19.25
N ARG A 283 6.63 -20.30 18.99
CA ARG A 283 6.82 -20.88 17.65
C ARG A 283 5.75 -20.47 16.65
N CYS A 284 4.60 -19.93 17.11
CA CYS A 284 3.51 -19.52 16.22
C CYS A 284 3.96 -18.41 15.27
N LEU A 285 3.82 -18.66 13.97
CA LEU A 285 4.21 -17.73 12.90
C LEU A 285 3.34 -16.45 12.82
N GLN A 286 2.26 -16.37 13.60
CA GLN A 286 1.33 -15.23 13.58
C GLN A 286 0.81 -14.94 12.15
N CYS A 287 0.46 -15.98 11.39
CA CYS A 287 0.13 -15.94 9.97
C CYS A 287 -0.85 -14.82 9.62
N ASP A 288 -0.35 -13.80 8.90
CA ASP A 288 -1.12 -12.69 8.34
C ASP A 288 -0.39 -12.21 7.08
N CYS A 289 -1.08 -11.61 6.14
CA CYS A 289 -0.43 -11.07 4.96
C CYS A 289 0.17 -9.70 5.26
N SER A 290 1.49 -9.59 5.15
CA SER A 290 2.24 -8.34 5.32
C SER A 290 3.05 -7.94 4.09
N ALA A 291 2.92 -8.64 2.95
CA ALA A 291 3.78 -8.48 1.78
C ALA A 291 3.95 -7.01 1.34
N CYS A 292 2.86 -6.24 1.24
CA CYS A 292 2.95 -4.83 0.88
C CYS A 292 3.51 -3.94 2.01
N LEU A 293 3.30 -4.34 3.27
CA LEU A 293 3.82 -3.61 4.44
C LEU A 293 5.34 -3.80 4.56
N ASP A 294 5.83 -5.02 4.30
CA ASP A 294 7.25 -5.33 4.37
C ASP A 294 8.02 -4.81 3.15
N GLY A 295 7.36 -4.78 2.00
CA GLY A 295 7.96 -4.33 0.73
C GLY A 295 8.09 -2.82 0.58
N CYS A 296 7.19 -2.02 1.15
CA CYS A 296 7.10 -0.59 0.95
C CYS A 296 7.53 0.18 2.21
N GLU A 297 8.57 1.00 2.12
CA GLU A 297 9.09 1.79 3.25
C GLU A 297 8.01 2.69 3.89
N MET A 298 7.14 3.29 3.09
CA MET A 298 6.04 4.11 3.60
C MET A 298 5.03 3.26 4.40
N LEU A 299 4.61 2.11 3.87
CA LEU A 299 3.66 1.24 4.56
C LEU A 299 4.27 0.63 5.82
N LYS A 300 5.56 0.26 5.78
CA LYS A 300 6.34 -0.23 6.91
C LYS A 300 6.41 0.81 8.05
N LYS A 301 6.62 2.08 7.71
CA LYS A 301 6.69 3.18 8.68
C LYS A 301 5.32 3.45 9.34
N TYR A 302 4.27 3.54 8.55
CA TYR A 302 2.93 3.88 9.06
C TYR A 302 2.13 2.68 9.58
N ARG A 303 2.47 1.45 9.20
CA ARG A 303 1.88 0.18 9.65
C ARG A 303 0.36 0.11 9.59
N LYS A 304 -0.26 0.82 8.66
CA LYS A 304 -1.72 0.80 8.47
C LYS A 304 -2.13 -0.32 7.53
N LYS A 305 -3.19 -1.02 7.92
CA LYS A 305 -3.77 -2.08 7.09
C LYS A 305 -4.40 -1.52 5.81
N PRO A 306 -4.31 -2.20 4.66
CA PRO A 306 -4.83 -1.72 3.37
C PRO A 306 -6.30 -1.30 3.41
N HIS A 307 -7.18 -2.09 4.03
CA HIS A 307 -8.60 -1.72 4.19
C HIS A 307 -8.79 -0.46 5.05
N GLY A 308 -7.96 -0.27 6.07
CA GLY A 308 -7.94 0.93 6.90
C GLY A 308 -7.53 2.16 6.07
N ILE A 309 -6.51 2.02 5.23
CA ILE A 309 -6.06 3.07 4.32
C ILE A 309 -7.20 3.51 3.39
N ALA A 310 -7.90 2.57 2.75
CA ALA A 310 -9.00 2.89 1.85
C ALA A 310 -10.13 3.65 2.58
N ARG A 311 -10.53 3.20 3.77
CA ARG A 311 -11.58 3.84 4.59
C ARG A 311 -11.18 5.23 5.08
N GLU A 312 -9.96 5.39 5.61
CA GLU A 312 -9.47 6.68 6.08
C GLU A 312 -9.30 7.67 4.93
N THR A 313 -8.83 7.21 3.78
CA THR A 313 -8.68 8.04 2.58
C THR A 313 -10.03 8.53 2.09
N PHE A 314 -11.05 7.66 2.10
CA PHE A 314 -12.43 8.06 1.81
C PHE A 314 -12.95 9.06 2.83
N ALA A 315 -12.79 8.80 4.13
CA ALA A 315 -13.27 9.68 5.19
C ALA A 315 -12.67 11.09 5.09
N ASP A 316 -11.34 11.18 4.83
CA ASP A 316 -10.66 12.45 4.63
C ASP A 316 -11.09 13.16 3.32
N SER A 317 -11.47 12.40 2.29
CA SER A 317 -11.97 12.97 1.03
C SER A 317 -13.44 13.40 1.11
N ALA A 318 -14.26 12.68 1.88
CA ALA A 318 -15.70 12.95 2.02
C ALA A 318 -16.00 14.11 2.97
N ALA A 319 -15.17 14.35 4.00
CA ALA A 319 -15.41 15.37 5.01
C ALA A 319 -15.16 16.78 4.49
N ALA A 320 -16.05 17.71 4.87
CA ALA A 320 -15.82 19.13 4.64
C ALA A 320 -14.85 19.69 5.70
N PRO A 321 -13.91 20.59 5.32
CA PRO A 321 -13.15 21.33 6.34
C PRO A 321 -14.09 22.14 7.24
N PRO A 322 -13.86 22.27 8.55
CA PRO A 322 -12.66 21.86 9.32
C PRO A 322 -12.77 20.47 9.98
N ILE A 323 -13.80 19.69 9.69
CA ILE A 323 -14.10 18.41 10.37
C ILE A 323 -13.22 17.27 9.85
N ALA A 324 -12.61 17.44 8.68
CA ALA A 324 -11.67 16.45 8.14
C ALA A 324 -10.53 16.22 9.11
N THR A 325 -10.37 14.98 9.55
CA THR A 325 -9.32 14.59 10.51
C THR A 325 -7.92 14.73 9.93
N GLN A 326 -7.79 14.78 8.60
CA GLN A 326 -6.54 14.81 7.83
C GLN A 326 -5.55 13.71 8.24
N SER A 327 -6.06 12.64 8.85
CA SER A 327 -5.29 11.56 9.47
C SER A 327 -4.41 10.80 8.47
N ILE A 328 -4.77 10.80 7.19
CA ILE A 328 -4.05 10.08 6.13
C ILE A 328 -3.44 11.00 5.07
N VAL A 329 -3.58 12.33 5.19
CA VAL A 329 -3.08 13.28 4.18
C VAL A 329 -1.58 13.16 3.98
N ARG A 330 -0.80 13.09 5.07
CA ARG A 330 0.66 12.93 4.98
C ARG A 330 1.03 11.64 4.23
N GLN A 331 0.32 10.54 4.46
CA GLN A 331 0.56 9.27 3.75
C GLN A 331 0.18 9.37 2.28
N THR A 332 -0.95 10.01 1.98
CA THR A 332 -1.40 10.28 0.61
C THR A 332 -0.32 10.96 -0.22
N TYR A 333 0.37 11.97 0.37
CA TYR A 333 1.46 12.70 -0.31
C TYR A 333 2.87 12.13 -0.05
N SER A 334 2.98 10.99 0.62
CA SER A 334 4.22 10.21 0.77
C SER A 334 4.31 9.02 -0.18
N CYS A 335 3.26 8.71 -0.93
CA CYS A 335 3.27 7.63 -1.91
C CYS A 335 4.01 8.05 -3.18
N THR A 336 5.04 7.30 -3.56
CA THR A 336 5.82 7.52 -4.80
C THR A 336 5.11 7.02 -6.06
N ASN A 337 3.96 6.37 -5.93
CA ASN A 337 3.23 5.71 -7.02
C ASN A 337 4.08 4.69 -7.81
N CYS A 338 4.97 3.98 -7.11
CA CYS A 338 5.89 3.03 -7.73
C CYS A 338 5.26 1.69 -8.12
N GLY A 339 4.08 1.34 -7.60
CA GLY A 339 3.36 0.10 -7.89
C GLY A 339 3.87 -1.15 -7.15
N LEU A 340 4.85 -1.03 -6.23
CA LEU A 340 5.41 -2.19 -5.51
C LEU A 340 4.36 -2.92 -4.68
N CYS A 341 3.48 -2.19 -3.99
CA CYS A 341 2.41 -2.80 -3.19
C CYS A 341 1.48 -3.71 -4.01
N LYS A 342 1.23 -3.36 -5.28
CA LYS A 342 0.44 -4.15 -6.22
C LYS A 342 1.22 -5.37 -6.72
N GLU A 343 2.53 -5.21 -6.99
CA GLU A 343 3.39 -6.29 -7.50
C GLU A 343 3.57 -7.42 -6.49
N VAL A 344 3.86 -7.06 -5.23
CA VAL A 344 4.10 -8.07 -4.17
C VAL A 344 2.82 -8.65 -3.59
N CYS A 345 1.67 -8.06 -3.90
CA CYS A 345 0.38 -8.52 -3.39
C CYS A 345 -0.13 -9.70 -4.24
N PRO A 346 -0.40 -10.87 -3.65
CA PRO A 346 -0.95 -12.01 -4.39
C PRO A 346 -2.32 -11.72 -5.01
N GLU A 347 -3.07 -10.77 -4.44
CA GLU A 347 -4.39 -10.33 -4.92
C GLU A 347 -4.34 -8.99 -5.66
N HIS A 348 -3.15 -8.50 -5.99
CA HIS A 348 -2.93 -7.25 -6.74
C HIS A 348 -3.62 -6.01 -6.16
N ALA A 349 -3.77 -5.94 -4.83
CA ALA A 349 -4.30 -4.76 -4.15
C ALA A 349 -3.43 -3.52 -4.45
N ASP A 350 -4.06 -2.45 -4.94
CA ASP A 350 -3.36 -1.26 -5.45
C ASP A 350 -3.56 -0.05 -4.55
N LEU A 351 -2.71 0.08 -3.52
CA LEU A 351 -2.73 1.24 -2.63
C LEU A 351 -2.25 2.52 -3.32
N GLY A 352 -1.41 2.40 -4.35
CA GLY A 352 -1.01 3.54 -5.17
C GLY A 352 -2.21 4.20 -5.84
N ALA A 353 -3.13 3.40 -6.39
CA ALA A 353 -4.37 3.89 -7.00
C ALA A 353 -5.29 4.57 -5.96
N VAL A 354 -5.40 4.02 -4.73
CA VAL A 354 -6.16 4.65 -3.64
C VAL A 354 -5.64 6.06 -3.36
N PHE A 355 -4.32 6.23 -3.23
CA PHE A 355 -3.72 7.53 -2.95
C PHE A 355 -3.84 8.50 -4.14
N MET A 356 -3.67 8.02 -5.38
CA MET A 356 -3.83 8.85 -6.57
C MET A 356 -5.27 9.36 -6.74
N LEU A 357 -6.26 8.51 -6.46
CA LEU A 357 -7.67 8.91 -6.45
C LEU A 357 -7.93 10.04 -5.45
N SER A 358 -7.37 9.93 -4.25
CA SER A 358 -7.45 10.99 -3.22
C SER A 358 -6.79 12.29 -3.67
N ARG A 359 -5.57 12.22 -4.26
CA ARG A 359 -4.88 13.42 -4.79
C ARG A 359 -5.71 14.12 -5.84
N SER A 360 -6.27 13.36 -6.78
CA SER A 360 -7.10 13.91 -7.87
C SER A 360 -8.36 14.59 -7.35
N ASP A 361 -9.05 13.99 -6.37
CA ASP A 361 -10.22 14.62 -5.75
C ASP A 361 -9.84 15.90 -5.00
N ARG A 362 -8.78 15.86 -4.21
CA ARG A 362 -8.28 17.01 -3.45
C ARG A 362 -7.79 18.13 -4.37
N PHE A 363 -7.14 17.80 -5.47
CA PHE A 363 -6.69 18.77 -6.46
C PHE A 363 -7.90 19.48 -7.10
N ARG A 364 -8.90 18.73 -7.56
CA ARG A 364 -10.13 19.26 -8.16
C ARG A 364 -10.90 20.18 -7.19
N ARG A 365 -11.01 19.78 -5.92
CA ARG A 365 -11.72 20.54 -4.88
C ARG A 365 -10.89 21.68 -4.28
N ASN A 366 -9.65 21.87 -4.70
CA ASN A 366 -8.71 22.84 -4.14
C ASN A 366 -8.47 22.67 -2.62
N THR A 367 -8.53 21.43 -2.12
CA THR A 367 -8.30 21.08 -0.71
C THR A 367 -6.94 20.39 -0.48
N GLY A 368 -6.17 20.17 -1.54
CA GLY A 368 -4.84 19.58 -1.50
C GLY A 368 -3.72 20.62 -1.51
N PRO A 369 -2.50 20.24 -1.14
CA PRO A 369 -1.34 21.12 -1.12
C PRO A 369 -0.75 21.32 -2.53
N ARG A 370 -1.47 22.01 -3.44
CA ARG A 370 -1.05 22.23 -4.85
C ARG A 370 0.37 22.78 -4.97
N ALA A 371 0.78 23.64 -4.03
CA ALA A 371 2.10 24.23 -4.01
C ALA A 371 3.25 23.20 -3.86
N PHE A 372 2.97 22.01 -3.34
CA PHE A 372 3.97 20.94 -3.26
C PHE A 372 4.36 20.38 -4.62
N HIS A 373 3.56 20.63 -5.64
CA HIS A 373 3.77 20.11 -6.99
C HIS A 373 4.28 21.19 -7.99
N ASP A 374 4.33 22.46 -7.58
CA ASP A 374 4.59 23.62 -8.43
C ASP A 374 5.86 23.47 -9.28
N HIS A 375 6.98 23.09 -8.67
CA HIS A 375 8.25 22.92 -9.37
C HIS A 375 8.16 21.95 -10.56
N TRP A 376 7.66 20.73 -10.30
CA TRP A 376 7.55 19.69 -11.33
C TRP A 376 6.49 20.00 -12.39
N LEU A 377 5.44 20.76 -12.03
CA LEU A 377 4.46 21.23 -13.00
C LEU A 377 5.05 22.34 -13.90
N LYS A 378 5.94 23.20 -13.38
CA LYS A 378 6.69 24.15 -14.20
C LYS A 378 7.66 23.45 -15.17
N GLU A 379 8.37 22.41 -14.71
CA GLU A 379 9.21 21.59 -15.60
C GLU A 379 8.37 20.91 -16.71
N LEU A 380 7.18 20.43 -16.37
CA LEU A 380 6.23 19.86 -17.35
C LEU A 380 5.80 20.93 -18.37
N ASP A 381 5.44 22.14 -17.89
CA ASP A 381 5.00 23.23 -18.76
C ASP A 381 6.13 23.69 -19.72
N LEU A 382 7.37 23.78 -19.24
CA LEU A 382 8.54 24.06 -20.08
C LEU A 382 8.75 22.98 -21.14
N ALA A 383 8.77 21.71 -20.72
CA ALA A 383 9.04 20.58 -21.61
C ALA A 383 7.92 20.32 -22.62
N SER A 384 6.67 20.62 -22.26
CA SER A 384 5.51 20.49 -23.15
C SER A 384 5.18 21.75 -23.95
N GLY A 385 5.81 22.88 -23.60
CA GLY A 385 5.64 24.19 -24.20
C GLY A 385 6.87 24.64 -24.99
N GLU A 386 7.63 25.59 -24.44
CA GLU A 386 8.73 26.25 -25.11
C GLU A 386 9.86 25.30 -25.57
N ALA A 387 10.20 24.29 -24.76
CA ALA A 387 11.22 23.29 -25.09
C ALA A 387 10.69 22.11 -25.91
N SER A 388 9.37 22.02 -26.21
CA SER A 388 8.83 20.92 -27.01
C SER A 388 9.23 21.04 -28.50
N LEU A 389 9.38 19.88 -29.16
CA LEU A 389 9.67 19.78 -30.59
C LEU A 389 9.02 18.50 -31.14
N CYS A 390 8.36 18.61 -32.29
CA CYS A 390 7.79 17.46 -32.99
C CYS A 390 8.08 17.64 -34.48
N LEU A 391 9.07 16.91 -35.01
CA LEU A 391 9.48 17.02 -36.39
C LEU A 391 9.76 15.64 -37.02
N PRO A 392 9.29 15.42 -38.27
CA PRO A 392 9.69 14.28 -39.08
C PRO A 392 11.14 14.41 -39.55
N PRO A 393 11.76 13.39 -40.16
CA PRO A 393 13.07 13.52 -40.79
C PRO A 393 13.10 14.64 -41.82
N PRO A 394 14.26 15.29 -42.02
CA PRO A 394 14.38 16.36 -43.01
C PRO A 394 13.85 15.97 -44.39
N GLY A 395 13.01 16.83 -44.99
CA GLY A 395 12.40 16.59 -46.29
C GLY A 395 11.26 15.63 -46.34
N LYS A 396 10.83 15.04 -45.21
CA LYS A 396 9.64 14.16 -45.11
C LYS A 396 8.49 14.84 -44.35
N GLN A 397 7.27 14.31 -44.50
CA GLN A 397 6.09 14.76 -43.75
C GLN A 397 5.75 13.78 -42.61
N THR A 398 6.20 12.52 -42.75
CA THR A 398 5.92 11.43 -41.79
C THR A 398 7.16 10.59 -41.56
N CYS A 399 7.11 9.72 -40.55
CA CYS A 399 8.19 8.79 -40.25
C CYS A 399 7.66 7.46 -39.73
N ALA A 400 8.47 6.39 -39.84
CA ALA A 400 8.12 5.08 -39.28
C ALA A 400 8.45 4.98 -37.78
N TYR A 401 9.44 5.72 -37.31
CA TYR A 401 9.87 5.77 -35.92
C TYR A 401 10.02 7.23 -35.46
N ALA A 402 9.78 7.51 -34.18
CA ALA A 402 10.10 8.81 -33.59
C ALA A 402 10.73 8.63 -32.21
N PHE A 403 11.82 9.33 -31.98
CA PHE A 403 12.53 9.29 -30.71
C PHE A 403 11.87 10.19 -29.67
N PHE A 404 11.50 9.62 -28.52
CA PHE A 404 10.99 10.32 -27.35
C PHE A 404 11.94 10.09 -26.16
N PRO A 405 12.99 10.92 -26.00
CA PRO A 405 14.00 10.70 -24.95
C PRO A 405 13.48 10.84 -23.53
N GLY A 406 12.37 11.60 -23.36
CA GLY A 406 11.86 12.05 -22.08
C GLY A 406 12.50 13.38 -21.63
N CYS A 407 11.70 14.19 -20.90
CA CYS A 407 12.11 15.55 -20.51
C CYS A 407 13.35 15.56 -19.60
N ARG A 408 13.41 14.66 -18.61
CA ARG A 408 14.52 14.62 -17.63
C ARG A 408 15.87 14.32 -18.29
N LEU A 409 15.92 13.35 -19.19
CA LEU A 409 17.18 13.05 -19.88
C LEU A 409 17.65 14.24 -20.72
N GLY A 410 16.73 14.95 -21.39
CA GLY A 410 17.09 16.17 -22.16
C GLY A 410 17.54 17.33 -21.27
N MET A 411 17.03 17.43 -20.05
CA MET A 411 17.42 18.43 -19.06
C MET A 411 18.76 18.10 -18.39
N ASP A 412 19.01 16.82 -18.09
CA ASP A 412 20.21 16.41 -17.35
C ASP A 412 21.39 16.09 -18.27
N ALA A 413 21.16 15.53 -19.46
CA ALA A 413 22.22 15.10 -20.38
C ALA A 413 21.87 15.37 -21.87
N PRO A 414 21.77 16.65 -22.30
CA PRO A 414 21.32 17.00 -23.64
C PRO A 414 22.24 16.44 -24.76
N GLU A 415 23.54 16.35 -24.54
CA GLU A 415 24.47 15.78 -25.53
C GLU A 415 24.25 14.28 -25.75
N GLN A 416 23.92 13.53 -24.69
CA GLN A 416 23.56 12.12 -24.84
C GLN A 416 22.28 11.93 -25.66
N VAL A 417 21.31 12.82 -25.51
CA VAL A 417 20.09 12.80 -26.33
C VAL A 417 20.43 13.03 -27.80
N LYS A 418 21.33 13.97 -28.10
CA LYS A 418 21.80 14.24 -29.47
C LYS A 418 22.50 13.01 -30.06
N GLU A 419 23.42 12.41 -29.32
CA GLU A 419 24.17 11.25 -29.78
C GLU A 419 23.24 10.00 -29.96
N ALA A 420 22.33 9.80 -29.05
CA ALA A 420 21.32 8.72 -29.19
C ALA A 420 20.42 8.94 -30.42
N PHE A 421 20.04 10.21 -30.71
CA PHE A 421 19.27 10.52 -31.91
C PHE A 421 20.09 10.33 -33.19
N ARG A 422 21.38 10.70 -33.23
CA ARG A 422 22.28 10.40 -34.36
C ARG A 422 22.38 8.90 -34.62
N PHE A 423 22.63 8.12 -33.55
CA PHE A 423 22.66 6.65 -33.63
C PHE A 423 21.37 6.10 -34.23
N LEU A 424 20.21 6.54 -33.74
CA LEU A 424 18.91 6.09 -34.24
C LEU A 424 18.67 6.51 -35.70
N THR A 425 19.14 7.68 -36.10
CA THR A 425 19.04 8.16 -37.50
C THR A 425 19.92 7.32 -38.44
N GLU A 426 21.11 6.89 -37.98
CA GLU A 426 21.98 5.97 -38.72
C GLU A 426 21.38 4.55 -38.79
N LEU A 427 20.74 4.08 -37.71
CA LEU A 427 20.08 2.79 -37.66
C LEU A 427 18.84 2.71 -38.56
N LYS A 428 18.08 3.80 -38.69
CA LYS A 428 16.83 3.94 -39.47
C LYS A 428 16.92 5.12 -40.43
N PRO A 429 17.75 5.04 -41.51
CA PRO A 429 18.03 6.18 -42.36
C PRO A 429 16.76 6.73 -43.00
N GLY A 430 16.51 8.03 -42.76
CA GLY A 430 15.39 8.77 -43.33
C GLY A 430 14.01 8.41 -42.76
N ASP A 431 13.93 7.56 -41.70
CA ASP A 431 12.66 7.13 -41.09
C ASP A 431 12.55 7.45 -39.59
N MET A 432 13.54 8.20 -39.04
CA MET A 432 13.58 8.57 -37.64
C MET A 432 13.17 10.04 -37.45
N GLY A 433 12.03 10.30 -36.86
CA GLY A 433 11.57 11.61 -36.38
C GLY A 433 11.96 11.87 -34.94
N LEU A 434 11.64 13.03 -34.42
CA LEU A 434 11.95 13.47 -33.06
C LEU A 434 10.72 14.08 -32.40
N MET A 435 10.44 13.67 -31.16
CA MET A 435 9.44 14.26 -30.27
C MET A 435 10.11 14.63 -28.94
N LEU A 436 10.41 15.92 -28.70
CA LEU A 436 10.81 16.43 -27.39
C LEU A 436 9.55 16.87 -26.63
N GLY A 437 9.37 16.35 -25.42
CA GLY A 437 8.19 16.66 -24.63
C GLY A 437 8.21 15.96 -23.27
N CYS A 438 7.15 16.19 -22.50
CA CYS A 438 6.90 15.47 -21.24
C CYS A 438 5.76 14.48 -21.41
N CYS A 439 5.91 13.28 -20.82
CA CYS A 439 4.85 12.25 -20.83
C CYS A 439 3.61 12.59 -19.97
N GLY A 440 3.64 13.68 -19.18
CA GLY A 440 2.55 14.12 -18.34
C GLY A 440 2.51 13.52 -16.93
N VAL A 441 3.45 12.63 -16.58
CA VAL A 441 3.46 11.98 -15.25
C VAL A 441 3.51 12.98 -14.07
N PRO A 442 4.15 14.18 -14.14
CA PRO A 442 4.05 15.16 -13.06
C PRO A 442 2.63 15.64 -12.78
N ALA A 443 1.79 15.81 -13.80
CA ALA A 443 0.38 16.15 -13.62
C ALA A 443 -0.39 14.99 -12.96
N LEU A 444 -0.13 13.75 -13.38
CA LEU A 444 -0.70 12.56 -12.72
C LEU A 444 -0.34 12.53 -11.24
N TRP A 445 0.93 12.68 -10.88
CA TRP A 445 1.39 12.66 -9.48
C TRP A 445 0.84 13.81 -8.63
N ALA A 446 0.56 14.95 -9.24
CA ALA A 446 -0.10 16.06 -8.58
C ALA A 446 -1.61 15.82 -8.37
N GLY A 447 -2.23 14.94 -9.13
CA GLY A 447 -3.67 14.76 -9.22
C GLY A 447 -4.37 15.77 -10.15
N ASP A 448 -3.60 16.49 -10.99
CA ASP A 448 -4.09 17.45 -12.00
C ASP A 448 -4.48 16.69 -13.28
N LEU A 449 -5.66 16.09 -13.26
CA LEU A 449 -6.13 15.26 -14.37
C LEU A 449 -6.46 16.10 -15.61
N ASP A 450 -6.90 17.34 -15.46
CA ASP A 450 -7.21 18.23 -16.59
C ASP A 450 -5.93 18.55 -17.37
N ARG A 451 -4.84 18.87 -16.66
CA ARG A 451 -3.52 19.08 -17.28
C ARG A 451 -2.97 17.80 -17.91
N LEU A 452 -3.15 16.66 -17.27
CA LEU A 452 -2.78 15.36 -17.84
C LEU A 452 -3.50 15.11 -19.17
N GLU A 453 -4.81 15.33 -19.22
CA GLU A 453 -5.60 15.14 -20.46
C GLU A 453 -5.19 16.13 -21.56
N ALA A 454 -4.86 17.36 -21.22
CA ALA A 454 -4.32 18.33 -22.17
C ALA A 454 -2.99 17.85 -22.77
N VAL A 455 -2.06 17.35 -21.94
CA VAL A 455 -0.78 16.77 -22.39
C VAL A 455 -1.02 15.55 -23.28
N LYS A 456 -1.88 14.61 -22.89
CA LYS A 456 -2.21 13.42 -23.67
C LYS A 456 -2.80 13.79 -25.04
N THR A 457 -3.69 14.77 -25.08
CA THR A 457 -4.30 15.25 -26.31
C THR A 457 -3.24 15.82 -27.26
N LYS A 458 -2.32 16.65 -26.72
CA LYS A 458 -1.20 17.18 -27.50
C LYS A 458 -0.30 16.08 -28.05
N LEU A 459 0.14 15.14 -27.18
CA LEU A 459 0.99 14.02 -27.59
C LEU A 459 0.37 13.15 -28.68
N ARG A 460 -0.94 12.91 -28.60
CA ARG A 460 -1.69 12.16 -29.62
C ARG A 460 -1.70 12.92 -30.94
N GLN A 461 -1.97 14.22 -30.92
CA GLN A 461 -1.96 15.08 -32.13
C GLN A 461 -0.57 15.12 -32.79
N GLU A 462 0.48 15.27 -31.99
CA GLU A 462 1.87 15.26 -32.46
C GLU A 462 2.24 13.89 -33.08
N TRP A 463 1.88 12.78 -32.42
CA TRP A 463 2.08 11.44 -32.95
C TRP A 463 1.33 11.20 -34.26
N GLU A 464 0.08 11.66 -34.36
CA GLU A 464 -0.72 11.58 -35.61
C GLU A 464 -0.11 12.42 -36.73
N SER A 465 0.40 13.61 -36.42
CA SER A 465 1.06 14.49 -37.39
C SER A 465 2.31 13.87 -37.99
N LEU A 466 3.01 13.00 -37.26
CA LEU A 466 4.18 12.26 -37.73
C LEU A 466 3.80 10.98 -38.53
N GLY A 467 2.53 10.69 -38.76
CA GLY A 467 2.07 9.49 -39.46
C GLY A 467 1.96 8.26 -38.58
N LYS A 468 1.78 8.41 -37.28
CA LYS A 468 1.59 7.33 -36.29
C LYS A 468 2.82 6.40 -36.18
N PRO A 469 4.02 6.94 -35.95
CA PRO A 469 5.24 6.14 -35.86
C PRO A 469 5.29 5.24 -34.61
N VAL A 470 6.19 4.26 -34.63
CA VAL A 470 6.63 3.59 -33.39
C VAL A 470 7.47 4.55 -32.57
N LEU A 471 7.12 4.80 -31.31
CA LEU A 471 7.89 5.65 -30.41
C LEU A 471 9.05 4.88 -29.78
N VAL A 472 10.25 5.47 -29.85
CA VAL A 472 11.48 4.95 -29.23
C VAL A 472 11.70 5.67 -27.90
N PHE A 473 11.66 4.95 -26.79
CA PHE A 473 11.79 5.54 -25.45
C PHE A 473 13.18 5.27 -24.83
N ALA A 474 13.78 6.32 -24.26
CA ALA A 474 14.97 6.21 -23.41
C ALA A 474 14.65 6.28 -21.90
N CYS A 475 13.39 6.51 -21.54
CA CYS A 475 12.95 6.67 -20.16
C CYS A 475 11.85 5.65 -19.82
N ALA A 476 12.11 4.75 -18.86
CA ALA A 476 11.13 3.75 -18.40
C ALA A 476 9.83 4.39 -17.85
N THR A 477 9.93 5.57 -17.21
CA THR A 477 8.73 6.28 -16.72
C THR A 477 7.86 6.77 -17.86
N CYS A 478 8.46 7.27 -18.94
CA CYS A 478 7.72 7.70 -20.13
C CYS A 478 7.04 6.49 -20.79
N GLU A 479 7.78 5.39 -21.02
CA GLU A 479 7.23 4.16 -21.62
C GLU A 479 6.05 3.63 -20.81
N ARG A 480 6.17 3.54 -19.47
CA ARG A 480 5.06 3.16 -18.60
C ARG A 480 3.87 4.11 -18.72
N THR A 481 4.12 5.43 -18.70
CA THR A 481 3.04 6.43 -18.76
C THR A 481 2.27 6.33 -20.08
N PHE A 482 2.98 6.12 -21.19
CA PHE A 482 2.34 5.91 -22.49
C PHE A 482 1.59 4.57 -22.54
N ALA A 483 2.17 3.48 -22.03
CA ALA A 483 1.48 2.19 -21.97
C ALA A 483 0.17 2.25 -21.15
N ASP A 484 0.16 3.01 -20.05
CA ASP A 484 -1.02 3.16 -19.20
C ASP A 484 -2.05 4.16 -19.76
N ALA A 485 -1.61 5.25 -20.40
CA ALA A 485 -2.45 6.39 -20.75
C ALA A 485 -2.73 6.55 -22.26
N LEU A 486 -1.89 6.00 -23.13
CA LEU A 486 -1.95 6.07 -24.60
C LEU A 486 -1.59 4.69 -25.20
N PRO A 487 -2.30 3.61 -24.83
CA PRO A 487 -1.95 2.24 -25.21
C PRO A 487 -2.05 1.97 -26.74
N GLU A 488 -2.70 2.85 -27.50
CA GLU A 488 -2.78 2.78 -28.96
C GLU A 488 -1.45 3.13 -29.64
N ILE A 489 -0.50 3.78 -28.93
CA ILE A 489 0.79 4.20 -29.48
C ILE A 489 1.81 3.06 -29.36
N PRO A 490 2.32 2.52 -30.47
CA PRO A 490 3.32 1.45 -30.43
C PRO A 490 4.65 1.95 -29.88
N GLN A 491 5.32 1.12 -29.08
CA GLN A 491 6.47 1.49 -28.28
C GLN A 491 7.62 0.52 -28.45
N VAL A 492 8.86 1.02 -28.41
CA VAL A 492 10.10 0.24 -28.33
C VAL A 492 11.12 0.95 -27.45
N SER A 493 11.91 0.20 -26.71
CA SER A 493 12.98 0.76 -25.88
C SER A 493 14.22 1.10 -26.72
N LEU A 494 14.84 2.27 -26.51
CA LEU A 494 16.15 2.61 -27.06
C LEU A 494 17.19 1.53 -26.74
N TYR A 495 17.16 1.01 -25.50
CA TYR A 495 18.13 0.00 -25.06
C TYR A 495 18.01 -1.31 -25.84
N ALA A 496 16.79 -1.72 -26.21
CA ALA A 496 16.57 -2.88 -27.06
C ALA A 496 17.20 -2.66 -28.45
N LEU A 497 16.95 -1.52 -29.06
CA LEU A 497 17.55 -1.18 -30.37
C LEU A 497 19.07 -1.10 -30.33
N MET A 498 19.65 -0.54 -29.26
CA MET A 498 21.11 -0.52 -29.06
C MET A 498 21.72 -1.91 -28.93
N ALA A 499 21.06 -2.80 -28.18
CA ALA A 499 21.49 -4.18 -28.00
C ALA A 499 21.41 -4.97 -29.31
N GLU A 500 20.30 -4.87 -30.03
CA GLU A 500 20.08 -5.50 -31.35
C GLU A 500 21.08 -5.02 -32.40
N ALA A 501 21.36 -3.72 -32.43
CA ALA A 501 22.32 -3.12 -33.37
C ALA A 501 23.79 -3.48 -33.08
N GLY A 502 24.08 -4.12 -31.96
CA GLY A 502 25.43 -4.46 -31.57
C GLY A 502 26.31 -3.24 -31.31
N LEU A 503 25.76 -2.14 -30.81
CA LEU A 503 26.49 -0.90 -30.56
C LEU A 503 27.74 -1.16 -29.70
N LYS A 504 28.88 -0.60 -30.07
CA LYS A 504 30.13 -0.78 -29.34
C LYS A 504 30.22 0.21 -28.18
N PRO A 505 30.57 -0.29 -26.99
CA PRO A 505 30.72 0.58 -25.82
C PRO A 505 32.00 1.41 -25.90
N LYS A 506 32.04 2.44 -25.08
CA LYS A 506 33.23 3.17 -24.68
C LYS A 506 33.90 2.52 -23.47
N GLU A 507 34.79 3.24 -22.83
CA GLU A 507 35.41 2.83 -21.58
C GLU A 507 34.36 2.74 -20.47
N ASN A 508 34.37 1.62 -19.74
CA ASN A 508 33.46 1.38 -18.61
C ASN A 508 34.14 1.78 -17.30
N PRO A 509 33.65 2.79 -16.57
CA PRO A 509 34.18 3.20 -15.28
C PRO A 509 33.88 2.19 -14.16
N PHE A 510 32.91 1.28 -14.35
CA PHE A 510 32.47 0.32 -13.35
C PHE A 510 32.60 -1.11 -13.82
N PRO A 511 33.82 -1.72 -13.75
CA PRO A 511 34.03 -3.10 -14.15
C PRO A 511 33.22 -4.11 -13.30
N GLN A 512 32.87 -3.76 -12.07
CA GLN A 512 31.91 -4.47 -11.23
C GLN A 512 30.78 -3.52 -10.86
N ALA A 513 29.53 -3.89 -11.14
CA ALA A 513 28.38 -3.04 -10.92
C ALA A 513 27.12 -3.84 -10.59
N ALA A 514 26.16 -3.20 -9.92
CA ALA A 514 24.81 -3.72 -9.81
C ALA A 514 23.85 -2.92 -10.72
N VAL A 515 22.92 -3.60 -11.38
CA VAL A 515 21.89 -2.93 -12.17
C VAL A 515 20.71 -2.62 -11.27
N PHE A 516 20.43 -1.33 -11.08
CA PHE A 516 19.22 -0.92 -10.38
C PHE A 516 18.07 -0.70 -11.37
N ASP A 517 17.10 -1.62 -11.35
CA ASP A 517 15.91 -1.53 -12.18
C ASP A 517 14.94 -0.47 -11.63
N PRO A 518 14.61 0.59 -12.39
CA PRO A 518 13.64 1.57 -11.93
C PRO A 518 12.26 0.94 -11.76
N CYS A 519 11.50 1.42 -10.77
CA CYS A 519 10.16 0.93 -10.49
C CYS A 519 9.21 1.01 -11.71
N ALA A 520 9.44 1.94 -12.62
CA ALA A 520 8.68 2.07 -13.86
C ALA A 520 8.94 0.93 -14.86
N ALA A 521 10.08 0.25 -14.78
CA ALA A 521 10.42 -0.86 -15.67
C ALA A 521 9.86 -2.24 -15.23
N ARG A 522 8.99 -2.30 -14.21
CA ARG A 522 8.47 -3.57 -13.68
C ARG A 522 7.91 -4.49 -14.75
N ALA A 523 7.09 -3.96 -15.64
CA ALA A 523 6.43 -4.72 -16.70
C ALA A 523 7.30 -4.89 -17.97
N PHE A 524 8.46 -4.22 -18.06
CA PHE A 524 9.27 -4.18 -19.28
C PHE A 524 10.49 -5.12 -19.21
N THR A 525 10.22 -6.42 -19.24
CA THR A 525 11.28 -7.45 -19.18
C THR A 525 12.31 -7.30 -20.32
N GLY A 526 11.86 -6.93 -21.53
CA GLY A 526 12.76 -6.71 -22.69
C GLY A 526 13.74 -5.57 -22.43
N MET A 527 13.30 -4.46 -21.82
CA MET A 527 14.17 -3.35 -21.44
C MET A 527 15.23 -3.79 -20.41
N LYS A 528 14.82 -4.50 -19.35
CA LYS A 528 15.72 -5.04 -18.31
C LYS A 528 16.79 -5.93 -18.91
N THR A 529 16.39 -6.85 -19.80
CA THR A 529 17.31 -7.78 -20.46
C THR A 529 18.31 -7.03 -21.34
N ALA A 530 17.84 -6.08 -22.15
CA ALA A 530 18.69 -5.26 -23.03
C ALA A 530 19.73 -4.45 -22.24
N VAL A 531 19.32 -3.83 -21.12
CA VAL A 531 20.25 -3.06 -20.26
C VAL A 531 21.36 -3.97 -19.70
N ARG A 532 21.03 -5.17 -19.24
CA ARG A 532 22.03 -6.14 -18.77
C ARG A 532 22.98 -6.61 -19.87
N GLU A 533 22.45 -6.84 -21.08
CA GLU A 533 23.26 -7.17 -22.24
C GLU A 533 24.24 -6.04 -22.60
N LEU A 534 23.75 -4.81 -22.64
CA LEU A 534 24.57 -3.62 -22.87
C LEU A 534 25.65 -3.49 -21.79
N ALA A 535 25.31 -3.62 -20.51
CA ALA A 535 26.28 -3.52 -19.43
C ALA A 535 27.38 -4.60 -19.53
N ARG A 536 27.02 -5.85 -19.80
CA ARG A 536 27.99 -6.94 -20.00
C ARG A 536 28.87 -6.73 -21.26
N ARG A 537 28.28 -6.24 -22.34
CA ARG A 537 29.01 -5.89 -23.57
C ARG A 537 30.03 -4.77 -23.31
N ALA A 538 29.72 -3.86 -22.39
CA ALA A 538 30.66 -2.84 -21.93
C ALA A 538 31.70 -3.37 -20.92
N GLY A 539 31.75 -4.68 -20.66
CA GLY A 539 32.71 -5.31 -19.77
C GLY A 539 32.36 -5.23 -18.28
N ALA A 540 31.10 -4.96 -17.93
CA ALA A 540 30.70 -5.00 -16.55
C ALA A 540 30.39 -6.43 -16.08
N GLU A 541 30.97 -6.84 -14.96
CA GLU A 541 30.54 -7.99 -14.17
C GLU A 541 29.35 -7.53 -13.29
N LEU A 542 28.18 -8.16 -13.50
CA LEU A 542 26.95 -7.69 -12.88
C LEU A 542 26.59 -8.49 -11.64
N GLU A 543 26.31 -7.79 -10.55
CA GLU A 543 25.59 -8.29 -9.38
C GLU A 543 24.10 -8.02 -9.57
N GLU A 544 23.28 -9.04 -9.39
CA GLU A 544 21.81 -8.86 -9.43
C GLU A 544 21.29 -8.48 -8.05
N ILE A 545 20.48 -7.45 -7.99
CA ILE A 545 19.80 -7.05 -6.76
C ILE A 545 18.59 -7.97 -6.55
N GLU A 546 18.59 -8.70 -5.44
CA GLU A 546 17.55 -9.66 -5.13
C GLU A 546 16.20 -9.01 -4.80
N GLY A 547 15.12 -9.72 -5.09
CA GLY A 547 13.74 -9.33 -4.78
C GLY A 547 13.08 -8.45 -5.83
N PRO A 548 11.92 -7.85 -5.49
CA PRO A 548 11.18 -7.00 -6.42
C PRO A 548 11.89 -5.66 -6.63
N ASN A 549 11.67 -5.04 -7.79
CA ASN A 549 12.21 -3.70 -8.09
C ASN A 549 11.83 -2.70 -6.99
N ARG A 550 12.81 -2.17 -6.28
CA ARG A 550 12.59 -1.15 -5.25
C ARG A 550 12.37 0.24 -5.88
N CYS A 551 11.90 1.18 -5.10
CA CYS A 551 11.72 2.57 -5.54
C CYS A 551 12.90 3.40 -5.06
N CYS A 552 13.47 4.24 -5.95
CA CYS A 552 14.51 5.20 -5.54
C CYS A 552 13.99 6.36 -4.67
N GLY A 553 12.67 6.59 -4.65
CA GLY A 553 12.05 7.67 -3.88
C GLY A 553 11.63 8.89 -4.69
N PHE A 554 12.06 9.06 -5.93
CA PHE A 554 11.80 10.27 -6.72
C PHE A 554 10.31 10.53 -7.03
N GLY A 555 9.56 9.46 -7.34
CA GLY A 555 8.17 9.57 -7.82
C GLY A 555 7.21 10.23 -6.83
N GLY A 556 6.02 10.60 -7.33
CA GLY A 556 4.93 11.11 -6.51
C GLY A 556 5.16 12.48 -5.87
N HIS A 557 6.25 13.19 -6.23
CA HIS A 557 6.62 14.51 -5.69
C HIS A 557 6.76 14.53 -4.16
N ILE A 558 7.24 13.42 -3.57
CA ILE A 558 7.26 13.25 -2.09
C ILE A 558 8.35 14.10 -1.40
N ARG A 559 9.34 14.59 -2.14
CA ARG A 559 10.50 15.33 -1.61
C ARG A 559 10.09 16.57 -0.80
N ILE A 560 9.04 17.29 -1.20
CA ILE A 560 8.56 18.48 -0.48
C ILE A 560 7.64 18.11 0.69
N PRO A 561 6.56 17.32 0.50
CA PRO A 561 5.62 17.02 1.60
C PRO A 561 6.19 16.08 2.67
N ASN A 562 7.17 15.25 2.31
CA ASN A 562 7.80 14.32 3.27
C ASN A 562 9.28 14.07 2.93
N PRO A 563 10.16 15.07 3.17
CA PRO A 563 11.58 14.98 2.84
C PRO A 563 12.30 13.85 3.62
N GLU A 564 11.84 13.53 4.82
CA GLU A 564 12.36 12.41 5.62
C GLU A 564 12.13 11.06 4.91
N MET A 565 10.90 10.82 4.43
CA MET A 565 10.56 9.60 3.69
C MET A 565 11.30 9.52 2.37
N TYR A 566 11.44 10.65 1.65
CA TYR A 566 12.25 10.73 0.43
C TYR A 566 13.70 10.29 0.69
N ARG A 567 14.29 10.78 1.79
CA ARG A 567 15.65 10.42 2.18
C ARG A 567 15.75 8.95 2.55
N GLU A 568 14.87 8.45 3.44
CA GLU A 568 14.87 7.06 3.90
C GLU A 568 14.72 6.06 2.74
N ILE A 569 13.80 6.31 1.80
CA ILE A 569 13.63 5.44 0.63
C ILE A 569 14.90 5.42 -0.22
N GLY A 570 15.51 6.60 -0.46
CA GLY A 570 16.72 6.71 -1.25
C GLY A 570 17.92 6.01 -0.61
N GLU A 571 18.12 6.20 0.70
CA GLU A 571 19.18 5.54 1.48
C GLU A 571 19.02 4.02 1.49
N ASN A 572 17.82 3.51 1.79
CA ASN A 572 17.54 2.07 1.79
C ASN A 572 17.74 1.44 0.41
N SER A 573 17.37 2.17 -0.66
CA SER A 573 17.57 1.66 -2.02
C SER A 573 19.03 1.74 -2.47
N ALA A 574 19.80 2.73 -2.02
CA ALA A 574 21.24 2.83 -2.27
C ALA A 574 22.04 1.72 -1.56
N ALA A 575 21.53 1.22 -0.43
CA ALA A 575 22.14 0.18 0.38
C ALA A 575 21.84 -1.27 -0.07
N LEU A 576 21.07 -1.48 -1.14
CA LEU A 576 20.72 -2.84 -1.61
C LEU A 576 21.93 -3.62 -2.17
N SER A 577 22.98 -2.97 -2.58
CA SER A 577 24.26 -3.54 -2.98
C SER A 577 25.39 -2.57 -2.63
N ASP A 578 26.57 -3.07 -2.30
CA ASP A 578 27.76 -2.25 -2.08
C ASP A 578 28.44 -1.83 -3.39
N LYS A 579 28.07 -2.45 -4.52
CA LYS A 579 28.62 -2.13 -5.84
C LYS A 579 28.11 -0.80 -6.37
N PRO A 580 28.85 -0.10 -7.24
CA PRO A 580 28.32 1.03 -8.01
C PRO A 580 27.08 0.63 -8.80
N TYR A 581 26.17 1.58 -8.99
CA TYR A 581 24.93 1.32 -9.73
C TYR A 581 25.01 1.72 -11.19
N LEU A 582 24.61 0.81 -12.09
CA LEU A 582 24.20 1.15 -13.44
C LEU A 582 22.69 1.35 -13.48
N VAL A 583 22.24 2.53 -13.85
CA VAL A 583 20.83 2.90 -13.91
C VAL A 583 20.45 3.28 -15.34
N TYR A 584 19.14 3.22 -15.65
CA TYR A 584 18.58 3.64 -16.95
C TYR A 584 17.34 4.53 -16.76
N CYS A 585 17.40 5.35 -15.71
CA CYS A 585 16.41 6.37 -15.39
C CYS A 585 17.13 7.56 -14.76
N ALA A 586 17.04 8.74 -15.41
CA ALA A 586 17.67 9.96 -14.93
C ALA A 586 17.23 10.35 -13.50
N ASN A 587 15.97 10.11 -13.15
CA ASN A 587 15.46 10.36 -11.80
C ASN A 587 16.13 9.48 -10.73
N CYS A 588 16.40 8.21 -11.05
CA CYS A 588 17.11 7.30 -10.13
C CYS A 588 18.56 7.73 -9.97
N LEU A 589 19.21 8.15 -11.07
CA LEU A 589 20.60 8.65 -11.04
C LEU A 589 20.74 9.86 -10.11
N GLU A 590 19.82 10.83 -10.23
CA GLU A 590 19.78 12.02 -9.37
C GLU A 590 19.71 11.63 -7.88
N VAL A 591 18.77 10.77 -7.52
CA VAL A 591 18.58 10.35 -6.13
C VAL A 591 19.82 9.63 -5.59
N PHE A 592 20.40 8.70 -6.34
CA PHE A 592 21.56 7.94 -5.87
C PHE A 592 22.79 8.84 -5.70
N ARG A 593 23.03 9.77 -6.62
CA ARG A 593 24.11 10.76 -6.47
C ARG A 593 23.91 11.65 -5.25
N GLU A 594 22.68 12.12 -4.99
CA GLU A 594 22.35 12.87 -3.76
C GLU A 594 22.60 12.05 -2.48
N ARG A 595 22.57 10.73 -2.53
CA ARG A 595 22.87 9.82 -1.41
C ARG A 595 24.33 9.39 -1.34
N GLY A 596 25.19 9.95 -2.20
CA GLY A 596 26.61 9.59 -2.23
C GLY A 596 26.88 8.20 -2.79
N LYS A 597 25.91 7.57 -3.49
CA LYS A 597 26.11 6.30 -4.16
C LYS A 597 26.77 6.51 -5.50
N ASP A 598 27.88 5.80 -5.75
CA ASP A 598 28.48 5.75 -7.07
C ASP A 598 27.47 5.18 -8.07
N ALA A 599 27.10 5.98 -9.05
CA ALA A 599 26.12 5.61 -10.05
C ALA A 599 26.38 6.29 -11.39
N ALA A 600 26.16 5.52 -12.48
CA ALA A 600 26.21 6.01 -13.85
C ALA A 600 24.95 5.60 -14.62
N HIS A 601 24.57 6.42 -15.60
CA HIS A 601 23.52 6.03 -16.53
C HIS A 601 24.08 5.05 -17.56
N ILE A 602 23.31 4.03 -17.95
CA ILE A 602 23.78 3.05 -18.96
C ILE A 602 24.22 3.72 -20.26
N LEU A 603 23.66 4.86 -20.63
CA LEU A 603 24.06 5.63 -21.80
C LEU A 603 25.47 6.22 -21.68
N ASP A 604 26.00 6.43 -20.47
CA ASP A 604 27.36 6.91 -20.23
C ASP A 604 28.40 5.93 -20.80
N LEU A 605 28.08 4.64 -20.85
CA LEU A 605 28.92 3.59 -21.39
C LEU A 605 28.98 3.60 -22.93
N TYR A 606 28.09 4.33 -23.59
CA TYR A 606 27.93 4.30 -25.06
C TYR A 606 28.06 5.67 -25.72
N PHE A 607 27.52 6.71 -25.10
CA PHE A 607 27.48 8.06 -25.67
C PHE A 607 28.32 9.05 -24.84
N PRO A 608 28.97 10.03 -25.47
CA PRO A 608 29.61 11.13 -24.75
C PRO A 608 28.60 12.08 -24.12
N GLY A 609 29.05 12.91 -23.20
CA GLY A 609 28.25 13.99 -22.64
C GLY A 609 27.40 13.59 -21.43
N GLY A 610 27.69 12.45 -20.81
CA GLY A 610 27.21 12.15 -19.45
C GLY A 610 27.76 13.19 -18.46
N GLN A 611 26.95 13.64 -17.53
CA GLN A 611 27.37 14.59 -16.52
C GLN A 611 27.92 13.88 -15.29
N GLU A 612 29.04 14.36 -14.76
CA GLU A 612 29.58 13.87 -13.47
C GLU A 612 28.72 14.33 -12.28
N LYS A 613 28.04 15.45 -12.40
CA LYS A 613 27.16 16.04 -11.38
C LYS A 613 25.74 16.19 -11.92
N THR A 614 24.76 16.15 -11.03
CA THR A 614 23.38 16.48 -11.35
C THR A 614 23.26 17.94 -11.76
N ALA A 615 22.58 18.23 -12.86
CA ALA A 615 22.34 19.60 -13.31
C ALA A 615 21.48 20.37 -12.29
N THR A 616 21.82 21.64 -12.07
CA THR A 616 21.03 22.56 -11.25
C THR A 616 19.68 22.88 -11.93
N ILE A 617 18.74 23.46 -11.20
CA ILE A 617 17.43 23.88 -11.75
C ILE A 617 17.62 24.83 -12.94
N LEU A 618 18.57 25.76 -12.85
CA LEU A 618 18.86 26.66 -13.93
C LEU A 618 19.43 25.93 -15.15
N GLU A 619 20.46 25.11 -14.95
CA GLU A 619 21.06 24.31 -16.01
C GLU A 619 20.06 23.39 -16.72
N LYS A 620 19.13 22.79 -15.97
CA LYS A 620 18.04 21.95 -16.51
C LYS A 620 17.19 22.75 -17.51
N HIS A 621 16.79 23.95 -17.15
CA HIS A 621 15.99 24.82 -18.01
C HIS A 621 16.78 25.25 -19.28
N GLU A 622 18.02 25.67 -19.09
CA GLU A 622 18.90 26.07 -20.22
C GLU A 622 19.21 24.87 -21.13
N ASN A 623 19.48 23.70 -20.56
CA ASN A 623 19.76 22.49 -21.31
C ASN A 623 18.59 22.08 -22.20
N ALA A 624 17.34 22.16 -21.67
CA ALA A 624 16.14 21.84 -22.44
C ALA A 624 15.98 22.74 -23.68
N LEU A 625 16.19 24.05 -23.52
CA LEU A 625 16.10 25.03 -24.62
C LEU A 625 17.28 24.89 -25.60
N ARG A 626 18.49 24.70 -25.08
CA ARG A 626 19.73 24.49 -25.88
C ARG A 626 19.63 23.20 -26.69
N LEU A 627 19.09 22.11 -26.12
CA LEU A 627 18.88 20.86 -26.84
C LEU A 627 17.96 21.06 -28.04
N LYS A 628 16.82 21.73 -27.86
CA LYS A 628 15.92 22.08 -28.96
C LYS A 628 16.62 22.93 -30.01
N GLN A 629 17.27 24.00 -29.59
CA GLN A 629 17.97 24.95 -30.49
C GLN A 629 19.03 24.23 -31.31
N SER A 630 19.90 23.44 -30.68
CA SER A 630 20.98 22.73 -31.37
C SER A 630 20.45 21.70 -32.37
N LEU A 631 19.46 20.89 -31.98
CA LEU A 631 18.88 19.90 -32.87
C LEU A 631 18.17 20.53 -34.07
N MET A 632 17.38 21.57 -33.86
CA MET A 632 16.70 22.29 -34.94
C MET A 632 17.73 22.86 -35.94
N LYS A 633 18.83 23.45 -35.44
CA LYS A 633 19.88 24.02 -36.28
C LYS A 633 20.69 22.96 -37.01
N GLU A 634 21.17 21.95 -36.28
CA GLU A 634 22.10 20.95 -36.83
C GLU A 634 21.42 19.97 -37.81
N ILE A 635 20.14 19.64 -37.61
CA ILE A 635 19.47 18.59 -38.37
C ILE A 635 18.48 19.15 -39.39
N TRP A 636 17.68 20.14 -38.99
CA TRP A 636 16.65 20.71 -39.87
C TRP A 636 17.07 22.04 -40.50
N ASN A 637 18.23 22.60 -40.13
CA ASN A 637 18.69 23.93 -40.52
C ASN A 637 17.65 25.04 -40.22
N MET A 638 16.97 24.91 -39.08
CA MET A 638 15.96 25.84 -38.59
C MET A 638 16.50 26.61 -37.39
N ASP A 639 16.23 27.93 -37.35
CA ASP A 639 16.59 28.73 -36.20
C ASP A 639 15.47 28.72 -35.15
N PHE A 640 15.86 28.65 -33.89
CA PHE A 640 15.00 28.79 -32.74
C PHE A 640 15.61 29.77 -31.75
N ALA A 641 14.84 30.74 -31.30
CA ALA A 641 15.21 31.64 -30.22
C ALA A 641 14.20 31.48 -29.07
N PRO A 642 14.65 31.24 -27.84
CA PRO A 642 13.78 31.28 -26.68
C PRO A 642 12.99 32.58 -26.55
N GLU A 643 11.80 32.52 -26.01
CA GLU A 643 10.98 33.70 -25.73
C GLU A 643 11.71 34.62 -24.74
N ARG A 644 11.90 35.87 -25.15
CA ARG A 644 12.49 36.87 -24.27
C ARG A 644 11.45 37.51 -23.40
N ARG A 645 11.68 37.42 -22.09
CA ARG A 645 10.85 38.03 -21.07
C ARG A 645 11.50 39.33 -20.57
N PRO A 646 10.73 40.30 -20.05
CA PRO A 646 11.27 41.59 -19.62
C PRO A 646 12.39 41.49 -18.59
N TRP A 647 12.41 40.43 -17.78
CA TRP A 647 13.38 40.22 -16.70
C TRP A 647 14.62 39.37 -17.11
N ASP A 648 14.66 38.82 -18.32
CA ASP A 648 15.80 37.99 -18.76
C ASP A 648 17.11 38.80 -18.92
N GLY A 649 17.02 40.13 -18.94
CA GLY A 649 18.18 41.02 -18.95
C GLY A 649 18.86 41.20 -17.59
N LEU A 650 18.17 40.85 -16.48
CA LEU A 650 18.73 41.02 -15.14
C LEU A 650 19.84 40.03 -14.85
N ARG A 651 20.99 40.53 -14.40
CA ARG A 651 22.14 39.72 -13.99
C ARG A 651 22.20 39.65 -12.47
N LEU A 652 22.09 38.41 -11.95
CA LEU A 652 22.08 38.17 -10.51
C LEU A 652 23.40 37.56 -10.05
N THR A 653 24.05 38.22 -9.10
CA THR A 653 25.18 37.69 -8.35
C THR A 653 24.63 37.10 -7.04
N LEU A 654 24.87 35.83 -6.78
CA LEU A 654 24.42 35.14 -5.56
C LEU A 654 25.52 35.22 -4.49
N GLU A 655 25.18 35.61 -3.28
CA GLU A 655 26.09 35.46 -2.13
C GLU A 655 26.34 34.00 -1.81
N GLU A 656 27.39 33.69 -1.07
CA GLU A 656 27.82 32.35 -0.71
C GLU A 656 26.65 31.56 -0.03
N GLY A 657 26.41 30.32 -0.48
CA GLY A 657 25.37 29.43 0.03
C GLY A 657 23.95 29.70 -0.49
N ILE A 658 23.73 30.78 -1.25
CA ILE A 658 22.39 31.07 -1.78
C ILE A 658 22.02 30.09 -2.91
N GLU A 659 22.96 29.69 -3.75
CA GLU A 659 22.71 28.73 -4.82
C GLU A 659 22.20 27.39 -4.27
N GLU A 660 22.87 26.84 -3.25
CA GLU A 660 22.44 25.60 -2.59
C GLU A 660 21.04 25.75 -1.97
N LYS A 661 20.75 26.90 -1.37
CA LYS A 661 19.43 27.18 -0.80
C LYS A 661 18.33 27.25 -1.86
N LEU A 662 18.62 27.83 -3.02
CA LEU A 662 17.69 27.89 -4.16
C LEU A 662 17.32 26.47 -4.62
N GLU A 663 18.32 25.61 -4.80
CA GLU A 663 18.14 24.21 -5.18
C GLU A 663 17.29 23.46 -4.15
N ASN A 664 17.62 23.58 -2.87
CA ASN A 664 16.89 22.92 -1.78
C ASN A 664 15.45 23.40 -1.60
N CYS A 665 15.17 24.66 -1.95
CA CYS A 665 13.85 25.28 -1.87
C CYS A 665 13.06 25.23 -3.18
N PHE A 666 13.63 24.68 -4.26
CA PHE A 666 13.02 24.65 -5.59
C PHE A 666 12.64 26.06 -6.09
N ILE A 667 13.56 26.98 -6.00
CA ILE A 667 13.44 28.36 -6.50
C ILE A 667 14.35 28.51 -7.71
N SER A 668 13.80 28.87 -8.85
CA SER A 668 14.63 29.13 -10.05
C SER A 668 15.18 30.54 -10.03
N LEU A 669 16.32 30.75 -10.69
CA LEU A 669 16.87 32.12 -10.91
C LEU A 669 15.84 33.00 -11.60
N ARG A 670 15.07 32.47 -12.54
CA ARG A 670 14.00 33.19 -13.25
C ARG A 670 12.90 33.68 -12.30
N ASP A 671 12.52 32.90 -11.26
CA ASP A 671 11.56 33.37 -10.26
C ASP A 671 12.11 34.62 -9.52
N LEU A 672 13.41 34.65 -9.24
CA LEU A 672 14.05 35.81 -8.60
C LEU A 672 14.15 37.00 -9.54
N GLN A 673 14.58 36.78 -10.81
CA GLN A 673 14.62 37.84 -11.82
C GLN A 673 13.25 38.49 -12.01
N GLU A 674 12.19 37.68 -12.13
CA GLU A 674 10.81 38.17 -12.23
C GLU A 674 10.39 38.94 -10.99
N ALA A 675 10.74 38.45 -9.77
CA ALA A 675 10.43 39.13 -8.52
C ALA A 675 11.11 40.50 -8.42
N ILE A 676 12.43 40.57 -8.76
CA ILE A 676 13.21 41.80 -8.76
C ILE A 676 12.66 42.78 -9.81
N TRP A 677 12.45 42.31 -11.05
CA TRP A 677 11.93 43.15 -12.12
C TRP A 677 10.57 43.75 -11.78
N THR A 678 9.65 42.92 -11.22
CA THR A 678 8.32 43.36 -10.79
C THR A 678 8.42 44.46 -9.72
N ALA A 679 9.32 44.26 -8.74
CA ALA A 679 9.51 45.20 -7.65
C ALA A 679 10.16 46.53 -8.13
N GLU A 680 11.13 46.47 -9.05
CA GLU A 680 11.81 47.66 -9.59
C GLU A 680 10.90 48.47 -10.53
N THR A 681 9.98 47.81 -11.25
CA THR A 681 9.04 48.46 -12.17
C THR A 681 7.73 48.86 -11.49
N GLY A 682 7.25 48.06 -10.54
CA GLY A 682 5.99 48.30 -9.81
C GLY A 682 6.13 49.09 -8.52
N GLY A 683 7.32 49.19 -7.95
CA GLY A 683 7.62 49.92 -6.73
C GLY A 683 7.29 49.19 -5.41
N ASP A 684 6.77 47.99 -5.46
CA ASP A 684 6.38 47.21 -4.28
C ASP A 684 7.56 46.46 -3.66
N LYS A 685 8.34 47.18 -2.84
CA LYS A 685 9.50 46.62 -2.10
C LYS A 685 9.66 47.29 -0.75
N LEU A 686 10.20 46.55 0.22
CA LEU A 686 10.66 47.12 1.48
C LEU A 686 12.15 47.38 1.37
N ILE A 687 12.62 48.54 1.88
CA ILE A 687 14.04 48.91 1.86
C ILE A 687 14.52 48.99 3.31
N SER A 688 15.62 48.30 3.61
CA SER A 688 16.28 48.37 4.91
C SER A 688 17.20 49.61 5.01
N ASP A 689 17.54 49.99 6.25
CA ASP A 689 18.50 51.09 6.52
C ASP A 689 19.89 50.79 5.92
N GLU A 690 20.22 49.56 5.66
CA GLU A 690 21.48 49.11 5.05
C GLU A 690 21.43 49.08 3.49
N GLY A 691 20.31 49.54 2.90
CA GLY A 691 20.13 49.60 1.47
C GLY A 691 19.76 48.28 0.78
N TRP A 692 19.34 47.24 1.55
CA TRP A 692 18.78 46.02 0.99
C TRP A 692 17.31 46.22 0.67
N SER A 693 16.91 45.74 -0.50
CA SER A 693 15.51 45.64 -0.91
C SER A 693 14.97 44.24 -0.67
N LEU A 694 13.76 44.12 -0.11
CA LEU A 694 13.01 42.87 0.02
C LEU A 694 11.77 42.95 -0.87
N ALA A 695 11.70 42.07 -1.85
CA ALA A 695 10.56 41.97 -2.77
C ALA A 695 9.87 40.62 -2.69
N SER A 696 8.59 40.59 -3.07
CA SER A 696 7.81 39.37 -3.20
C SER A 696 7.17 39.22 -4.56
N LEU A 697 7.13 37.99 -5.07
CA LEU A 697 6.40 37.61 -6.28
C LEU A 697 5.30 36.63 -5.90
N VAL A 698 4.06 37.08 -5.99
CA VAL A 698 2.89 36.25 -5.66
C VAL A 698 2.44 35.49 -6.91
N LYS A 699 2.57 34.19 -6.91
CA LYS A 699 2.01 33.27 -7.91
C LYS A 699 0.76 32.57 -7.34
N PRO A 700 -0.05 31.90 -8.16
CA PRO A 700 -1.31 31.31 -7.70
C PRO A 700 -1.21 30.37 -6.49
N VAL A 701 -0.08 29.66 -6.33
CA VAL A 701 0.12 28.65 -5.27
C VAL A 701 1.41 28.82 -4.46
N VAL A 702 2.34 29.68 -4.89
CA VAL A 702 3.63 29.92 -4.24
C VAL A 702 3.89 31.42 -4.22
N THR A 703 4.44 31.94 -3.14
CA THR A 703 5.00 33.29 -3.08
C THR A 703 6.50 33.19 -2.92
N TYR A 704 7.24 33.81 -3.82
CA TYR A 704 8.69 33.89 -3.78
C TYR A 704 9.10 35.21 -3.14
N TRP A 705 10.14 35.16 -2.31
CA TRP A 705 10.72 36.31 -1.67
C TRP A 705 12.20 36.38 -2.03
N VAL A 706 12.68 37.58 -2.29
CA VAL A 706 14.09 37.86 -2.61
C VAL A 706 14.57 39.10 -1.87
N GLN A 707 15.71 38.96 -1.21
CA GLN A 707 16.41 40.11 -0.64
C GLN A 707 17.64 40.39 -1.49
N TYR A 708 17.73 41.61 -2.00
CA TYR A 708 18.73 42.00 -3.00
C TYR A 708 19.14 43.47 -2.86
N LYS A 709 20.25 43.84 -3.50
CA LYS A 709 20.67 45.24 -3.68
C LYS A 709 21.35 45.40 -5.06
N PRO A 710 21.46 46.62 -5.61
CA PRO A 710 22.27 46.85 -6.78
C PRO A 710 23.71 46.37 -6.55
N THR A 711 24.32 45.74 -7.54
CA THR A 711 25.69 45.24 -7.42
C THR A 711 26.68 46.44 -7.48
N PRO A 712 27.57 46.63 -6.49
CA PRO A 712 28.53 47.70 -6.47
C PRO A 712 29.43 47.69 -7.74
N GLY A 713 29.43 48.79 -8.48
CA GLY A 713 30.18 48.91 -9.76
C GLY A 713 29.57 48.19 -10.96
N GLY A 714 28.38 47.61 -10.81
CA GLY A 714 27.60 46.97 -11.87
C GLY A 714 26.76 47.95 -12.67
N GLY A 715 26.08 47.44 -13.71
CA GLY A 715 25.11 48.19 -14.52
C GLY A 715 23.75 48.34 -13.81
N ALA A 716 22.79 49.01 -14.44
CA ALA A 716 21.45 49.23 -13.93
C ALA A 716 20.62 47.95 -13.76
N GLU A 717 21.02 46.88 -14.43
CA GLU A 717 20.35 45.56 -14.41
C GLU A 717 21.13 44.50 -13.59
N ASP A 718 22.14 44.93 -12.80
CA ASP A 718 23.00 44.05 -12.02
C ASP A 718 22.62 44.08 -10.53
N TYR A 719 22.20 42.94 -9.98
CA TYR A 719 21.77 42.83 -8.58
C TYR A 719 22.51 41.69 -7.83
N THR A 720 22.82 41.98 -6.58
CA THR A 720 23.35 40.96 -5.64
C THR A 720 22.24 40.46 -4.75
N VAL A 721 22.03 39.13 -4.70
CA VAL A 721 21.02 38.45 -3.89
C VAL A 721 21.68 37.86 -2.64
N CYS A 722 21.19 38.23 -1.45
CA CYS A 722 21.69 37.72 -0.18
C CYS A 722 20.72 36.74 0.52
N ALA A 723 19.43 36.76 0.18
CA ALA A 723 18.46 35.79 0.67
C ALA A 723 17.36 35.57 -0.34
N ALA A 724 16.88 34.32 -0.37
CA ALA A 724 15.68 33.94 -1.11
C ALA A 724 14.94 32.81 -0.36
N TYR A 725 13.63 32.86 -0.41
CA TYR A 725 12.77 31.81 0.16
C TYR A 725 11.40 31.80 -0.52
N SER A 726 10.66 30.70 -0.31
CA SER A 726 9.31 30.56 -0.87
C SER A 726 8.31 30.15 0.21
N HIS A 727 7.13 30.76 0.17
CA HIS A 727 5.98 30.31 0.94
C HIS A 727 5.06 29.48 0.06
N ARG A 728 4.87 28.24 0.45
CA ARG A 728 4.00 27.26 -0.22
C ARG A 728 2.63 27.13 0.45
N MET A 729 2.20 28.17 1.18
CA MET A 729 0.89 28.30 1.80
C MET A 729 0.27 29.64 1.42
N LYS A 730 -1.00 29.62 1.04
CA LYS A 730 -1.74 30.86 0.80
C LYS A 730 -2.24 31.37 2.15
N TRP A 731 -1.79 32.56 2.53
CA TRP A 731 -2.34 33.28 3.70
C TRP A 731 -3.51 34.15 3.23
N GLU A 732 -4.73 33.73 3.51
CA GLU A 732 -5.88 34.63 3.37
C GLU A 732 -6.09 35.30 4.72
N ARG A 733 -5.88 36.62 4.77
CA ARG A 733 -6.39 37.44 5.89
C ARG A 733 -7.91 37.40 5.78
N THR A 734 -8.58 36.61 6.58
CA THR A 734 -9.96 36.85 6.96
C THR A 734 -9.94 38.04 7.94
N ILE A 735 -10.29 39.25 7.43
CA ILE A 735 -10.63 40.42 8.25
C ILE A 735 -12.07 40.24 8.70
#